data_9c727395ef540ce55c327bad4d38321c
#
_entry.id   9c727395ef540ce55c327bad4d38321c
#
_cell.length_a   1.000
_cell.length_b   1.000
_cell.length_c   1.000
_cell.angle_alpha   90.00
_cell.angle_beta   90.00
_cell.angle_gamma   90.00
#
_symmetry.space_group_name_H-M   'P 1'
#
loop_
_entity.id
_entity.type
_entity.pdbx_description
1 polymer ?
#
loop_
_entity_poly.entity_id
_entity_poly.type
_entity_poly.pdbx_seq_one_letter_code
_entity_poly.pdbx_strand_id
1 'polypeptide(L)'
;MFNREKTEVKRVPMMPVREMVIFPEMMHPFIVGREASVRALEDALAGDKKIFLVTQHDASVDDPKPEEIYQVGTLANIVQSVKLPDGNIKVLVEGTTRAKIIQVTSDEGFFRASIRVVTAVVESTPQLQEASSRVTALFEQYVKLSQSLNYDTMIAAVRVEDASKLSDAIAANLQIPVEEKQELLELFDPLERLNRIADILEVETEKLNVDRSINTRVKRQMERAQKEYYLNEKLKAIQKELGRGEANEIEQLKKKIETSGMPEGPQEKAMQELKRLEMMPPMSAESTVSRNYLDWLLAVPWKKRSKEIRDIKRAETILSEDHYGLEKIKERILEYLAVRQLVKNPKGSILCFVGPPGVGKTSLAMSIGRATGRKFVRVSLGGVRDEAEIRGHRRTYIGALPGQIIQMMRKAGTVNPVFVLDEVDKMSMDFRGDPSAALMEVLDPELNHAFTDHYLDVEYDLSKVMFICTANVLHTIPQPLQDRMEVLRIPGYTEQEKHQIAQRFLVPKEIAATGLTKANLKFTDEAVTHIIRHYTHEAGVRNLSREVANVCRKIARKVVADGKNTEVEITNTNVNDYLGILKYRDFLAEKKNEIGLTTGLAWTEVGGQVLSTEAMLMHGKGRLTLTGKLGDVMQESAQAGMSYVRSRTHLFGLPKDFYRHLDIHVHVPEGAIPKDGPSAGITLCTSIVSALTRIPVRCDICMTGEITLRGKVLPIGGVKEKLLAAHRLGFRTVILPKDNEKDLAEIPPEIQSQMSVHFVENMDEVLQIALEHPLPVPGLPPVADVEPKFVTDVAQDSELTN
;
A
#
# COMPACT_ATOMS: atom_id res chain seq x y z
N MET A 1 53.58 1.80 -2.18
CA MET A 1 53.97 2.81 -3.20
C MET A 1 52.72 3.59 -3.55
N PHE A 2 52.69 4.88 -3.19
CA PHE A 2 51.50 5.73 -3.43
C PHE A 2 51.39 6.04 -4.91
N ASN A 3 50.33 5.53 -5.59
CA ASN A 3 49.99 5.90 -6.96
C ASN A 3 49.62 7.40 -7.00
N ARG A 4 50.40 8.17 -7.76
CA ARG A 4 50.11 9.59 -8.02
C ARG A 4 48.92 9.68 -8.96
N GLU A 5 47.72 9.86 -8.40
CA GLU A 5 46.57 10.34 -9.13
C GLU A 5 46.89 11.72 -9.73
N LYS A 6 46.84 11.86 -11.05
CA LYS A 6 46.82 13.16 -11.69
C LYS A 6 45.48 13.83 -11.42
N THR A 7 45.43 14.67 -10.42
CA THR A 7 44.23 15.38 -10.00
C THR A 7 44.13 16.70 -10.69
N GLU A 8 43.34 16.83 -11.72
CA GLU A 8 43.04 18.06 -12.42
C GLU A 8 41.71 18.62 -11.94
N VAL A 9 41.71 19.80 -11.31
CA VAL A 9 40.48 20.48 -10.90
C VAL A 9 40.02 21.41 -12.02
N LYS A 10 38.76 21.22 -12.46
CA LYS A 10 38.16 22.06 -13.54
C LYS A 10 36.88 22.70 -13.01
N ARG A 11 36.63 23.94 -13.42
CA ARG A 11 35.36 24.61 -13.16
C ARG A 11 34.57 24.63 -14.47
N VAL A 12 33.41 23.96 -14.48
CA VAL A 12 32.59 23.74 -15.69
C VAL A 12 31.12 23.97 -15.40
N PRO A 13 30.31 24.34 -16.41
CA PRO A 13 28.87 24.35 -16.31
C PRO A 13 28.38 22.95 -15.95
N MET A 14 27.39 22.86 -15.04
CA MET A 14 26.83 21.60 -14.57
C MET A 14 25.34 21.53 -14.91
N MET A 15 24.91 20.39 -15.37
CA MET A 15 23.51 20.12 -15.65
C MET A 15 23.03 18.84 -14.97
N PRO A 16 22.05 18.93 -14.06
CA PRO A 16 21.37 17.76 -13.52
C PRO A 16 20.50 17.08 -14.58
N VAL A 17 20.67 15.76 -14.74
CA VAL A 17 19.90 14.94 -15.67
C VAL A 17 18.95 14.02 -14.92
N ARG A 18 17.78 13.75 -15.53
CA ARG A 18 16.72 12.87 -14.98
C ARG A 18 16.88 11.48 -15.58
N GLU A 19 16.61 10.47 -14.78
CA GLU A 19 16.42 9.07 -15.20
C GLU A 19 17.51 8.50 -16.12
N MET A 20 18.68 9.12 -16.14
CA MET A 20 19.80 8.63 -16.95
C MET A 20 21.13 8.86 -16.27
N VAL A 21 22.06 7.96 -16.52
CA VAL A 21 23.47 8.08 -16.13
C VAL A 21 24.31 8.05 -17.39
N ILE A 22 25.15 9.07 -17.59
CA ILE A 22 26.04 9.16 -18.74
C ILE A 22 27.39 8.57 -18.34
N PHE A 23 27.82 7.54 -19.05
CA PHE A 23 29.14 6.93 -18.86
C PHE A 23 30.19 7.55 -19.80
N PRO A 24 31.48 7.47 -19.47
CA PRO A 24 32.54 7.79 -20.42
C PRO A 24 32.41 7.00 -21.73
N GLU A 25 32.81 7.59 -22.85
CA GLU A 25 32.72 7.03 -24.21
C GLU A 25 31.28 6.79 -24.70
N MET A 26 30.26 7.16 -23.92
CA MET A 26 28.86 7.01 -24.28
C MET A 26 28.40 8.24 -25.08
N MET A 27 27.83 8.01 -26.27
CA MET A 27 27.09 9.02 -27.01
C MET A 27 25.60 8.94 -26.74
N HIS A 28 25.00 10.00 -26.24
CA HIS A 28 23.57 9.97 -25.89
C HIS A 28 22.86 11.26 -26.33
N PRO A 29 21.75 11.15 -27.10
CA PRO A 29 20.89 12.27 -27.43
C PRO A 29 19.82 12.45 -26.36
N PHE A 30 19.61 13.68 -25.89
CA PHE A 30 18.47 14.00 -24.98
C PHE A 30 17.98 15.43 -25.25
N ILE A 31 16.83 15.75 -24.65
CA ILE A 31 16.17 17.04 -24.80
C ILE A 31 16.32 17.84 -23.51
N VAL A 32 16.76 19.08 -23.64
CA VAL A 32 16.92 20.05 -22.56
C VAL A 32 15.79 21.07 -22.64
N GLY A 33 14.97 21.15 -21.60
CA GLY A 33 13.82 22.07 -21.55
C GLY A 33 13.79 22.97 -20.32
N ARG A 34 14.52 22.63 -19.24
CA ARG A 34 14.60 23.47 -18.04
C ARG A 34 15.42 24.73 -18.31
N GLU A 35 14.94 25.88 -17.85
CA GLU A 35 15.61 27.17 -18.09
C GLU A 35 17.06 27.20 -17.57
N ALA A 36 17.30 26.69 -16.34
CA ALA A 36 18.64 26.59 -15.78
C ALA A 36 19.54 25.65 -16.58
N SER A 37 19.02 24.53 -17.08
CA SER A 37 19.77 23.58 -17.91
C SER A 37 20.07 24.15 -19.30
N VAL A 38 19.16 24.92 -19.87
CA VAL A 38 19.35 25.62 -21.14
C VAL A 38 20.46 26.65 -21.02
N ARG A 39 20.47 27.45 -19.93
CA ARG A 39 21.52 28.44 -19.66
C ARG A 39 22.89 27.78 -19.46
N ALA A 40 22.94 26.68 -18.70
CA ALA A 40 24.18 25.92 -18.50
C ALA A 40 24.72 25.38 -19.84
N LEU A 41 23.83 24.94 -20.72
CA LEU A 41 24.19 24.46 -22.06
C LEU A 41 24.70 25.61 -22.97
N GLU A 42 24.05 26.77 -22.97
CA GLU A 42 24.46 27.94 -23.73
C GLU A 42 25.83 28.47 -23.28
N ASP A 43 26.08 28.49 -21.98
CA ASP A 43 27.37 28.80 -21.39
C ASP A 43 28.48 27.82 -21.83
N ALA A 44 28.16 26.51 -21.78
CA ALA A 44 29.08 25.48 -22.27
C ALA A 44 29.39 25.60 -23.78
N LEU A 45 28.39 25.96 -24.62
CA LEU A 45 28.54 26.16 -26.05
C LEU A 45 29.35 27.41 -26.37
N ALA A 46 29.26 28.46 -25.55
CA ALA A 46 30.06 29.69 -25.69
C ALA A 46 31.54 29.49 -25.26
N GLY A 47 31.81 28.48 -24.42
CA GLY A 47 33.15 28.11 -23.93
C GLY A 47 33.76 26.91 -24.69
N ASP A 48 34.32 25.99 -23.89
CA ASP A 48 35.07 24.82 -24.40
C ASP A 48 34.18 23.68 -24.91
N LYS A 49 32.87 23.87 -25.02
CA LYS A 49 31.85 22.85 -25.34
C LYS A 49 31.86 21.66 -24.38
N LYS A 50 32.29 21.88 -23.14
CA LYS A 50 32.31 20.88 -22.09
C LYS A 50 31.25 21.19 -21.08
N ILE A 51 30.53 20.15 -20.68
CA ILE A 51 29.49 20.24 -19.66
C ILE A 51 29.61 19.05 -18.69
N PHE A 52 29.38 19.30 -17.42
CA PHE A 52 29.36 18.24 -16.41
C PHE A 52 27.95 17.75 -16.20
N LEU A 53 27.70 16.48 -16.49
CA LEU A 53 26.42 15.83 -16.39
C LEU A 53 26.37 14.95 -15.14
N VAL A 54 25.37 15.16 -14.31
CA VAL A 54 25.19 14.44 -13.05
C VAL A 54 23.73 14.10 -12.85
N THR A 55 23.44 12.89 -12.36
CA THR A 55 22.09 12.41 -12.13
C THR A 55 21.52 13.01 -10.85
N GLN A 56 20.23 13.34 -10.82
CA GLN A 56 19.51 13.75 -9.61
C GLN A 56 18.90 12.52 -8.91
N HIS A 57 18.71 12.59 -7.58
CA HIS A 57 18.19 11.50 -6.79
C HIS A 57 16.72 11.20 -7.09
N ASP A 58 15.91 12.24 -7.27
CA ASP A 58 14.48 12.12 -7.58
C ASP A 58 14.16 12.79 -8.90
N ALA A 59 13.71 12.01 -9.88
CA ALA A 59 13.36 12.48 -11.21
C ALA A 59 12.17 13.44 -11.26
N SER A 60 11.31 13.42 -10.23
CA SER A 60 10.11 14.26 -10.14
C SER A 60 10.41 15.72 -9.79
N VAL A 61 11.58 16.01 -9.21
CA VAL A 61 11.97 17.38 -8.82
C VAL A 61 12.37 18.19 -10.04
N ASP A 62 11.69 19.31 -10.26
CA ASP A 62 11.99 20.20 -11.39
C ASP A 62 13.23 21.04 -11.18
N ASP A 63 13.49 21.50 -9.97
CA ASP A 63 14.61 22.38 -9.62
C ASP A 63 15.41 21.78 -8.43
N PRO A 64 16.28 20.79 -8.71
CA PRO A 64 16.98 20.05 -7.66
C PRO A 64 18.03 20.94 -6.98
N LYS A 65 18.08 20.86 -5.66
CA LYS A 65 19.13 21.50 -4.87
C LYS A 65 20.44 20.70 -4.98
N PRO A 66 21.58 21.31 -4.66
CA PRO A 66 22.89 20.62 -4.70
C PRO A 66 22.97 19.34 -3.82
N GLU A 67 22.11 19.21 -2.80
CA GLU A 67 22.02 18.06 -1.90
C GLU A 67 21.18 16.91 -2.50
N GLU A 68 20.39 17.21 -3.54
CA GLU A 68 19.51 16.26 -4.22
C GLU A 68 20.12 15.67 -5.50
N ILE A 69 21.43 15.88 -5.68
CA ILE A 69 22.20 15.44 -6.84
C ILE A 69 23.33 14.53 -6.39
N TYR A 70 23.64 13.51 -7.19
CA TYR A 70 24.76 12.62 -6.91
C TYR A 70 26.10 13.36 -6.93
N GLN A 71 27.08 12.86 -6.19
CA GLN A 71 28.41 13.51 -6.06
C GLN A 71 29.37 13.17 -7.20
N VAL A 72 29.06 12.13 -7.97
CA VAL A 72 29.86 11.66 -9.10
C VAL A 72 29.04 11.77 -10.38
N GLY A 73 29.66 12.31 -11.39
CA GLY A 73 29.07 12.47 -12.71
C GLY A 73 30.13 12.34 -13.80
N THR A 74 29.73 12.65 -15.02
CA THR A 74 30.61 12.57 -16.21
C THR A 74 30.80 13.93 -16.86
N LEU A 75 32.05 14.29 -17.09
CA LEU A 75 32.41 15.41 -17.96
C LEU A 75 32.15 14.97 -19.40
N ALA A 76 31.31 15.71 -20.13
CA ALA A 76 30.93 15.41 -21.49
C ALA A 76 31.25 16.53 -22.46
N ASN A 77 31.54 16.19 -23.69
CA ASN A 77 31.63 17.10 -24.81
C ASN A 77 30.27 17.23 -25.48
N ILE A 78 29.90 18.45 -25.88
CA ILE A 78 28.71 18.69 -26.69
C ILE A 78 29.10 18.52 -28.17
N VAL A 79 28.59 17.45 -28.78
CA VAL A 79 28.88 17.10 -30.19
C VAL A 79 27.97 17.89 -31.12
N GLN A 80 26.67 17.93 -30.82
CA GLN A 80 25.68 18.62 -31.63
C GLN A 80 24.56 19.18 -30.75
N SER A 81 24.03 20.34 -31.10
CA SER A 81 22.84 20.95 -30.48
C SER A 81 21.91 21.48 -31.56
N VAL A 82 20.61 21.23 -31.40
CA VAL A 82 19.57 21.67 -32.36
C VAL A 82 18.40 22.26 -31.53
N LYS A 83 18.10 23.54 -31.80
CA LYS A 83 16.90 24.18 -31.20
C LYS A 83 15.64 23.63 -31.87
N LEU A 84 14.70 23.20 -31.07
CA LEU A 84 13.39 22.71 -31.50
C LEU A 84 12.37 23.86 -31.56
N PRO A 85 11.28 23.72 -32.34
CA PRO A 85 10.27 24.77 -32.47
C PRO A 85 9.52 25.09 -31.18
N ASP A 86 9.52 24.20 -30.21
CA ASP A 86 8.90 24.30 -28.89
C ASP A 86 9.78 25.04 -27.85
N GLY A 87 10.94 25.51 -28.24
CA GLY A 87 11.90 26.21 -27.39
C GLY A 87 12.89 25.27 -26.66
N ASN A 88 12.70 23.97 -26.71
CA ASN A 88 13.63 22.97 -26.18
C ASN A 88 14.88 22.83 -27.05
N ILE A 89 15.97 22.33 -26.49
CA ILE A 89 17.20 22.06 -27.23
C ILE A 89 17.48 20.57 -27.23
N LYS A 90 17.52 19.93 -28.38
CA LYS A 90 18.01 18.57 -28.54
C LYS A 90 19.52 18.57 -28.61
N VAL A 91 20.17 17.84 -27.71
CA VAL A 91 21.62 17.81 -27.58
C VAL A 91 22.12 16.38 -27.77
N LEU A 92 23.23 16.23 -28.49
CA LEU A 92 24.00 15.00 -28.52
C LEU A 92 25.30 15.26 -27.75
N VAL A 93 25.51 14.49 -26.69
CA VAL A 93 26.71 14.57 -25.85
C VAL A 93 27.55 13.30 -25.97
N GLU A 94 28.84 13.44 -25.74
CA GLU A 94 29.80 12.36 -25.64
C GLU A 94 30.46 12.43 -24.27
N GLY A 95 30.26 11.44 -23.40
CA GLY A 95 30.94 11.34 -22.10
C GLY A 95 32.44 11.17 -22.30
N THR A 96 33.24 11.91 -21.55
CA THR A 96 34.73 11.83 -21.69
C THR A 96 35.38 11.17 -20.49
N THR A 97 35.11 11.68 -19.29
CA THR A 97 35.79 11.22 -18.06
C THR A 97 34.87 11.36 -16.86
N ARG A 98 35.03 10.45 -15.89
CA ARG A 98 34.39 10.57 -14.58
C ARG A 98 34.96 11.72 -13.80
N ALA A 99 34.13 12.40 -13.04
CA ALA A 99 34.60 13.42 -12.13
C ALA A 99 33.74 13.48 -10.86
N LYS A 100 34.36 13.85 -9.76
CA LYS A 100 33.68 14.06 -8.48
C LYS A 100 33.50 15.54 -8.23
N ILE A 101 32.36 15.94 -7.72
CA ILE A 101 32.06 17.31 -7.32
C ILE A 101 32.89 17.65 -6.08
N ILE A 102 33.56 18.81 -6.12
CA ILE A 102 34.22 19.42 -4.96
C ILE A 102 33.32 20.50 -4.36
N GLN A 103 32.78 21.35 -5.21
CA GLN A 103 31.93 22.47 -4.83
C GLN A 103 30.98 22.82 -5.97
N VAL A 104 29.73 23.11 -5.62
CA VAL A 104 28.72 23.64 -6.54
C VAL A 104 28.51 25.12 -6.20
N THR A 105 28.49 25.96 -7.21
CA THR A 105 28.13 27.38 -7.10
C THR A 105 26.97 27.66 -8.06
N SER A 106 26.04 28.48 -7.62
CA SER A 106 24.96 28.97 -8.50
C SER A 106 25.39 30.33 -9.03
N ASP A 107 25.70 30.41 -10.33
CA ASP A 107 26.05 31.62 -11.06
C ASP A 107 25.02 31.88 -12.16
N GLU A 108 24.49 33.10 -12.25
CA GLU A 108 23.60 33.53 -13.35
C GLU A 108 22.36 32.64 -13.60
N GLY A 109 21.86 31.97 -12.54
CA GLY A 109 20.66 31.13 -12.60
C GLY A 109 20.86 29.72 -13.14
N PHE A 110 22.11 29.24 -13.15
CA PHE A 110 22.44 27.81 -13.38
C PHE A 110 23.58 27.34 -12.46
N PHE A 111 23.84 26.06 -12.42
CA PHE A 111 24.89 25.48 -11.60
C PHE A 111 26.22 25.44 -12.33
N ARG A 112 27.27 25.83 -11.62
CA ARG A 112 28.66 25.68 -12.03
C ARG A 112 29.38 24.83 -10.99
N ALA A 113 29.99 23.72 -11.42
CA ALA A 113 30.68 22.81 -10.53
C ALA A 113 32.19 22.91 -10.65
N SER A 114 32.88 22.96 -9.53
CA SER A 114 34.30 22.64 -9.43
C SER A 114 34.45 21.15 -9.29
N ILE A 115 34.98 20.49 -10.31
CA ILE A 115 35.06 19.03 -10.38
C ILE A 115 36.49 18.56 -10.30
N ARG A 116 36.69 17.40 -9.70
CA ARG A 116 37.98 16.68 -9.71
C ARG A 116 37.87 15.54 -10.71
N VAL A 117 38.60 15.63 -11.79
CA VAL A 117 38.71 14.57 -12.81
C VAL A 117 39.50 13.40 -12.21
N VAL A 118 38.96 12.22 -12.28
CA VAL A 118 39.60 10.98 -11.80
C VAL A 118 39.92 10.11 -13.01
N THR A 119 41.22 10.03 -13.29
CA THR A 119 41.77 9.13 -14.33
C THR A 119 42.46 7.96 -13.64
N ALA A 120 41.89 6.79 -13.73
CA ALA A 120 42.53 5.57 -13.26
C ALA A 120 43.62 5.18 -14.24
N VAL A 121 44.88 5.14 -13.78
CA VAL A 121 45.96 4.51 -14.53
C VAL A 121 45.92 3.03 -14.18
N VAL A 122 45.47 2.22 -15.12
CA VAL A 122 45.30 0.77 -14.91
C VAL A 122 46.49 0.01 -15.46
N GLU A 123 47.25 -0.64 -14.58
CA GLU A 123 48.20 -1.66 -14.99
C GLU A 123 47.45 -2.95 -15.30
N SER A 124 47.71 -3.56 -16.45
CA SER A 124 47.06 -4.82 -16.84
C SER A 124 47.50 -5.96 -15.92
N THR A 125 46.65 -6.35 -14.99
CA THR A 125 46.88 -7.49 -14.10
C THR A 125 46.18 -8.74 -14.64
N PRO A 126 46.65 -9.94 -14.34
CA PRO A 126 45.99 -11.20 -14.74
C PRO A 126 44.52 -11.27 -14.23
N GLN A 127 44.27 -10.75 -13.03
CA GLN A 127 42.93 -10.69 -12.43
C GLN A 127 41.97 -9.77 -13.21
N LEU A 128 42.46 -8.66 -13.73
CA LEU A 128 41.67 -7.74 -14.54
C LEU A 128 41.32 -8.34 -15.89
N GLN A 129 42.25 -9.12 -16.51
CA GLN A 129 41.99 -9.83 -17.74
C GLN A 129 40.98 -10.95 -17.59
N GLU A 130 41.02 -11.68 -16.46
CA GLU A 130 40.04 -12.74 -16.12
C GLU A 130 38.64 -12.11 -15.91
N ALA A 131 38.53 -11.04 -15.14
CA ALA A 131 37.29 -10.32 -14.91
C ALA A 131 36.69 -9.77 -16.24
N SER A 132 37.53 -9.20 -17.10
CA SER A 132 37.10 -8.71 -18.43
C SER A 132 36.55 -9.85 -19.30
N SER A 133 37.21 -11.00 -19.32
CA SER A 133 36.78 -12.17 -20.09
C SER A 133 35.46 -12.74 -19.57
N ARG A 134 35.30 -12.82 -18.23
CA ARG A 134 34.08 -13.28 -17.57
C ARG A 134 32.90 -12.35 -17.92
N VAL A 135 33.09 -11.06 -17.77
CA VAL A 135 32.04 -10.06 -18.04
C VAL A 135 31.62 -10.08 -19.51
N THR A 136 32.60 -10.20 -20.43
CA THR A 136 32.34 -10.31 -21.86
C THR A 136 31.47 -11.53 -22.19
N ALA A 137 31.79 -12.70 -21.63
CA ALA A 137 31.02 -13.91 -21.84
C ALA A 137 29.58 -13.78 -21.28
N LEU A 138 29.43 -13.20 -20.09
CA LEU A 138 28.11 -12.94 -19.49
C LEU A 138 27.31 -11.91 -20.30
N PHE A 139 27.94 -10.88 -20.79
CA PHE A 139 27.28 -9.86 -21.63
C PHE A 139 26.82 -10.43 -22.97
N GLU A 140 27.60 -11.31 -23.58
CA GLU A 140 27.16 -12.06 -24.78
C GLU A 140 25.91 -12.90 -24.51
N GLN A 141 25.85 -13.57 -23.35
CA GLN A 141 24.65 -14.35 -22.95
C GLN A 141 23.45 -13.45 -22.74
N TYR A 142 23.63 -12.31 -22.04
CA TYR A 142 22.60 -11.32 -21.79
C TYR A 142 22.02 -10.75 -23.09
N VAL A 143 22.87 -10.37 -24.04
CA VAL A 143 22.43 -9.84 -25.36
C VAL A 143 21.67 -10.90 -26.17
N LYS A 144 22.12 -12.16 -26.15
CA LYS A 144 21.40 -13.27 -26.82
C LYS A 144 20.01 -13.53 -26.24
N LEU A 145 19.79 -13.22 -24.99
CA LEU A 145 18.50 -13.40 -24.30
C LEU A 145 17.62 -12.14 -24.37
N SER A 146 18.22 -10.97 -24.39
CA SER A 146 17.55 -9.68 -24.50
C SER A 146 17.02 -9.43 -25.91
N GLN A 147 15.74 -9.07 -26.02
CA GLN A 147 15.13 -8.72 -27.32
C GLN A 147 15.36 -7.26 -27.71
N SER A 148 15.89 -6.45 -26.80
CA SER A 148 16.01 -4.99 -26.94
C SER A 148 17.40 -4.51 -27.37
N LEU A 149 18.42 -5.37 -27.28
CA LEU A 149 19.79 -5.03 -27.67
C LEU A 149 20.16 -5.66 -29.02
N ASN A 150 20.72 -4.84 -29.89
CA ASN A 150 21.20 -5.30 -31.21
C ASN A 150 22.57 -5.97 -31.10
N TYR A 151 22.82 -6.95 -31.95
CA TYR A 151 24.09 -7.68 -32.04
C TYR A 151 25.29 -6.75 -32.34
N ASP A 152 25.04 -5.66 -33.05
CA ASP A 152 26.07 -4.63 -33.36
C ASP A 152 26.57 -3.93 -32.08
N THR A 153 25.70 -3.68 -31.10
CA THR A 153 26.07 -3.11 -29.81
C THR A 153 27.00 -4.03 -29.01
N MET A 154 26.74 -5.31 -29.07
CA MET A 154 27.62 -6.33 -28.46
C MET A 154 29.02 -6.30 -29.10
N ILE A 155 29.09 -6.30 -30.42
CA ILE A 155 30.36 -6.28 -31.12
C ILE A 155 31.16 -4.99 -30.84
N ALA A 156 30.48 -3.86 -30.74
CA ALA A 156 31.10 -2.57 -30.42
C ALA A 156 31.70 -2.58 -28.99
N ALA A 157 30.97 -3.12 -28.01
CA ALA A 157 31.46 -3.20 -26.64
C ALA A 157 32.61 -4.22 -26.47
N VAL A 158 32.51 -5.41 -27.06
CA VAL A 158 33.50 -6.48 -26.92
C VAL A 158 34.85 -6.17 -27.62
N ARG A 159 34.87 -5.29 -28.59
CA ARG A 159 36.11 -4.86 -29.31
C ARG A 159 37.00 -3.92 -28.49
N VAL A 160 36.54 -3.47 -27.34
CA VAL A 160 37.30 -2.54 -26.49
C VAL A 160 38.34 -3.31 -25.66
N GLU A 161 39.63 -3.08 -25.96
CA GLU A 161 40.73 -3.76 -25.27
C GLU A 161 40.99 -3.21 -23.83
N ASP A 162 40.61 -1.96 -23.60
CA ASP A 162 40.77 -1.30 -22.28
C ASP A 162 39.68 -1.72 -21.32
N ALA A 163 40.05 -2.34 -20.21
CA ALA A 163 39.10 -2.88 -19.21
C ALA A 163 38.19 -1.79 -18.57
N SER A 164 38.69 -0.56 -18.43
CA SER A 164 37.87 0.56 -17.93
C SER A 164 36.83 0.97 -18.96
N LYS A 165 37.22 1.13 -20.21
CA LYS A 165 36.31 1.47 -21.31
C LYS A 165 35.31 0.34 -21.59
N LEU A 166 35.77 -0.93 -21.52
CA LEU A 166 34.89 -2.09 -21.65
C LEU A 166 33.76 -2.09 -20.58
N SER A 167 34.15 -1.87 -19.33
CA SER A 167 33.17 -1.80 -18.23
C SER A 167 32.15 -0.67 -18.43
N ASP A 168 32.59 0.48 -18.94
CA ASP A 168 31.71 1.63 -19.22
C ASP A 168 30.76 1.37 -20.37
N ALA A 169 31.28 0.77 -21.44
CA ALA A 169 30.48 0.42 -22.61
C ALA A 169 29.39 -0.62 -22.26
N ILE A 170 29.70 -1.59 -21.42
CA ILE A 170 28.73 -2.58 -20.96
C ILE A 170 27.70 -1.92 -20.03
N ALA A 171 28.15 -1.17 -19.00
CA ALA A 171 27.25 -0.50 -18.04
C ALA A 171 26.26 0.45 -18.73
N ALA A 172 26.70 1.18 -19.75
CA ALA A 172 25.84 2.05 -20.54
C ALA A 172 24.67 1.31 -21.20
N ASN A 173 24.89 0.07 -21.63
CA ASN A 173 23.92 -0.75 -22.36
C ASN A 173 23.07 -1.69 -21.48
N LEU A 174 23.34 -1.80 -20.18
CA LEU A 174 22.51 -2.57 -19.26
C LEU A 174 21.14 -1.90 -19.04
N GLN A 175 20.09 -2.71 -18.98
CA GLN A 175 18.74 -2.25 -18.65
C GLN A 175 18.45 -2.47 -17.16
N ILE A 176 19.09 -1.67 -16.34
CA ILE A 176 18.97 -1.71 -14.88
C ILE A 176 18.50 -0.34 -14.35
N PRO A 177 17.97 -0.26 -13.11
CA PRO A 177 17.58 0.99 -12.47
C PRO A 177 18.69 2.04 -12.47
N VAL A 178 18.29 3.31 -12.42
CA VAL A 178 19.22 4.46 -12.48
C VAL A 178 20.18 4.44 -11.29
N GLU A 179 19.71 4.03 -10.13
CA GLU A 179 20.49 3.91 -8.90
C GLU A 179 21.63 2.90 -9.06
N GLU A 180 21.37 1.75 -9.65
CA GLU A 180 22.40 0.73 -9.91
C GLU A 180 23.40 1.19 -10.97
N LYS A 181 22.93 1.91 -12.00
CA LYS A 181 23.82 2.55 -12.98
C LYS A 181 24.73 3.59 -12.34
N GLN A 182 24.20 4.38 -11.42
CA GLN A 182 24.95 5.39 -10.70
C GLN A 182 25.99 4.73 -9.77
N GLU A 183 25.64 3.66 -9.09
CA GLU A 183 26.60 2.86 -8.31
C GLU A 183 27.78 2.41 -9.18
N LEU A 184 27.53 1.91 -10.39
CA LEU A 184 28.58 1.53 -11.33
C LEU A 184 29.45 2.72 -11.78
N LEU A 185 28.86 3.91 -11.92
CA LEU A 185 29.61 5.12 -12.26
C LEU A 185 30.52 5.55 -11.09
N GLU A 186 30.10 5.33 -9.85
CA GLU A 186 30.83 5.70 -8.63
C GLU A 186 32.00 4.76 -8.31
N LEU A 187 32.03 3.55 -8.88
CA LEU A 187 33.15 2.64 -8.74
C LEU A 187 34.31 3.06 -9.66
N PHE A 188 35.34 3.66 -9.07
CA PHE A 188 36.50 4.16 -9.81
C PHE A 188 37.47 3.05 -10.19
N ASP A 189 37.58 1.99 -9.37
CA ASP A 189 38.41 0.81 -9.69
C ASP A 189 37.76 -0.04 -10.77
N PRO A 190 38.39 -0.22 -11.93
CA PRO A 190 37.85 -1.06 -13.01
C PRO A 190 37.65 -2.52 -12.62
N LEU A 191 38.43 -3.08 -11.70
CA LEU A 191 38.27 -4.45 -11.27
C LEU A 191 37.00 -4.65 -10.44
N GLU A 192 36.78 -3.76 -9.47
CA GLU A 192 35.57 -3.77 -8.65
C GLU A 192 34.32 -3.55 -9.52
N ARG A 193 34.40 -2.63 -10.47
CA ARG A 193 33.30 -2.33 -11.39
C ARG A 193 32.97 -3.52 -12.29
N LEU A 194 33.97 -4.20 -12.86
CA LEU A 194 33.77 -5.41 -13.67
C LEU A 194 33.13 -6.53 -12.85
N ASN A 195 33.59 -6.75 -11.63
CA ASN A 195 32.98 -7.76 -10.75
C ASN A 195 31.52 -7.42 -10.45
N ARG A 196 31.22 -6.16 -10.15
CA ARG A 196 29.85 -5.71 -9.91
C ARG A 196 28.95 -5.87 -11.16
N ILE A 197 29.49 -5.58 -12.34
CA ILE A 197 28.79 -5.82 -13.63
C ILE A 197 28.53 -7.33 -13.83
N ALA A 198 29.50 -8.18 -13.48
CA ALA A 198 29.31 -9.64 -13.58
C ALA A 198 28.15 -10.12 -12.72
N ASP A 199 28.07 -9.67 -11.47
CA ASP A 199 26.99 -10.04 -10.55
C ASP A 199 25.62 -9.57 -11.09
N ILE A 200 25.54 -8.33 -11.59
CA ILE A 200 24.32 -7.80 -12.21
C ILE A 200 23.93 -8.62 -13.44
N LEU A 201 24.87 -8.94 -14.32
CA LEU A 201 24.60 -9.72 -15.53
C LEU A 201 24.12 -11.14 -15.22
N GLU A 202 24.65 -11.78 -14.18
CA GLU A 202 24.19 -13.12 -13.73
C GLU A 202 22.72 -13.05 -13.30
N VAL A 203 22.36 -12.08 -12.46
CA VAL A 203 20.98 -11.89 -11.99
C VAL A 203 20.02 -11.57 -13.14
N GLU A 204 20.39 -10.64 -14.02
CA GLU A 204 19.55 -10.24 -15.16
C GLU A 204 19.40 -11.38 -16.19
N THR A 205 20.46 -12.16 -16.39
CA THR A 205 20.42 -13.34 -17.28
C THR A 205 19.48 -14.41 -16.72
N GLU A 206 19.49 -14.64 -15.41
CA GLU A 206 18.53 -15.55 -14.77
C GLU A 206 17.09 -15.07 -14.91
N LYS A 207 16.81 -13.78 -14.68
CA LYS A 207 15.48 -13.19 -14.90
C LYS A 207 14.99 -13.41 -16.34
N LEU A 208 15.82 -13.12 -17.33
CA LEU A 208 15.47 -13.30 -18.75
C LEU A 208 15.23 -14.78 -19.12
N ASN A 209 15.97 -15.71 -18.52
CA ASN A 209 15.74 -17.14 -18.71
C ASN A 209 14.40 -17.61 -18.12
N VAL A 210 14.01 -17.11 -16.95
CA VAL A 210 12.71 -17.36 -16.35
C VAL A 210 11.58 -16.80 -17.24
N ASP A 211 11.71 -15.57 -17.70
CA ASP A 211 10.72 -14.94 -18.61
C ASP A 211 10.59 -15.72 -19.93
N ARG A 212 11.70 -16.17 -20.49
CA ARG A 212 11.70 -17.01 -21.70
C ARG A 212 11.00 -18.36 -21.46
N SER A 213 11.20 -18.94 -20.30
CA SER A 213 10.55 -20.20 -19.92
C SER A 213 9.04 -20.03 -19.77
N ILE A 214 8.60 -18.92 -19.18
CA ILE A 214 7.19 -18.53 -19.04
C ILE A 214 6.58 -18.30 -20.43
N ASN A 215 7.21 -17.50 -21.26
CA ASN A 215 6.77 -17.20 -22.61
C ASN A 215 6.69 -18.47 -23.49
N THR A 216 7.63 -19.41 -23.30
CA THR A 216 7.62 -20.70 -24.02
C THR A 216 6.45 -21.57 -23.55
N ARG A 217 6.13 -21.57 -22.24
CA ARG A 217 4.94 -22.27 -21.70
C ARG A 217 3.65 -21.66 -22.23
N VAL A 218 3.54 -20.32 -22.20
CA VAL A 218 2.38 -19.59 -22.73
C VAL A 218 2.21 -19.88 -24.22
N LYS A 219 3.29 -19.83 -25.01
CA LYS A 219 3.27 -20.15 -26.43
C LYS A 219 2.83 -21.62 -26.70
N ARG A 220 3.32 -22.58 -25.93
CA ARG A 220 2.87 -23.99 -26.03
C ARG A 220 1.41 -24.15 -25.64
N GLN A 221 0.91 -23.42 -24.64
CA GLN A 221 -0.51 -23.41 -24.31
C GLN A 221 -1.36 -22.80 -25.43
N MET A 222 -0.89 -21.68 -26.03
CA MET A 222 -1.56 -21.09 -27.20
C MET A 222 -1.53 -22.02 -28.42
N GLU A 223 -0.40 -22.66 -28.68
CA GLU A 223 -0.31 -23.64 -29.78
C GLU A 223 -1.22 -24.86 -29.56
N ARG A 224 -1.37 -25.34 -28.32
CA ARG A 224 -2.36 -26.38 -27.97
C ARG A 224 -3.78 -25.88 -28.16
N ALA A 225 -4.10 -24.69 -27.68
CA ALA A 225 -5.41 -24.08 -27.88
C ALA A 225 -5.72 -23.82 -29.36
N GLN A 226 -4.74 -23.37 -30.16
CA GLN A 226 -4.86 -23.23 -31.60
C GLN A 226 -5.04 -24.58 -32.29
N LYS A 227 -4.35 -25.61 -31.84
CA LYS A 227 -4.50 -26.97 -32.41
C LYS A 227 -5.86 -27.59 -32.06
N GLU A 228 -6.35 -27.38 -30.84
CA GLU A 228 -7.74 -27.74 -30.48
C GLU A 228 -8.76 -26.92 -31.27
N TYR A 229 -8.52 -25.61 -31.42
CA TYR A 229 -9.35 -24.74 -32.26
C TYR A 229 -9.33 -25.22 -33.72
N TYR A 230 -8.15 -25.52 -34.28
CA TYR A 230 -8.01 -26.04 -35.65
C TYR A 230 -8.70 -27.39 -35.84
N LEU A 231 -8.60 -28.30 -34.89
CA LEU A 231 -9.27 -29.58 -34.90
C LEU A 231 -10.79 -29.42 -34.81
N ASN A 232 -11.27 -28.48 -33.99
CA ASN A 232 -12.69 -28.14 -33.89
C ASN A 232 -13.21 -27.45 -35.17
N GLU A 233 -12.41 -26.59 -35.80
CA GLU A 233 -12.69 -25.98 -37.07
C GLU A 233 -12.70 -27.02 -38.21
N LYS A 234 -11.79 -27.97 -38.15
CA LYS A 234 -11.78 -29.08 -39.13
C LYS A 234 -12.98 -30.01 -38.96
N LEU A 235 -13.43 -30.26 -37.74
CA LEU A 235 -14.67 -30.95 -37.41
C LEU A 235 -15.89 -30.16 -37.93
N LYS A 236 -15.89 -28.83 -37.72
CA LYS A 236 -16.94 -27.93 -38.25
C LYS A 236 -16.92 -27.90 -39.77
N ALA A 237 -15.75 -27.86 -40.42
CA ALA A 237 -15.64 -27.90 -41.88
C ALA A 237 -16.15 -29.24 -42.46
N ILE A 238 -15.87 -30.36 -41.83
CA ILE A 238 -16.40 -31.69 -42.19
C ILE A 238 -17.93 -31.74 -41.98
N GLN A 239 -18.43 -31.13 -40.92
CA GLN A 239 -19.87 -30.99 -40.67
C GLN A 239 -20.55 -30.06 -41.70
N LYS A 240 -19.81 -29.07 -42.25
CA LYS A 240 -20.27 -28.13 -43.28
C LYS A 240 -20.33 -28.80 -44.65
N GLU A 241 -19.34 -29.63 -45.00
CA GLU A 241 -19.38 -30.44 -46.23
C GLU A 241 -20.53 -31.47 -46.22
N LEU A 242 -20.95 -31.90 -45.04
CA LEU A 242 -22.13 -32.75 -44.84
C LEU A 242 -23.48 -32.00 -44.93
N GLY A 243 -23.47 -30.66 -45.19
CA GLY A 243 -24.67 -29.85 -45.45
C GLY A 243 -25.56 -29.60 -44.24
N ARG A 244 -25.05 -29.74 -42.99
CA ARG A 244 -25.88 -29.67 -41.76
C ARG A 244 -25.57 -28.51 -40.82
N GLY A 245 -24.65 -27.56 -41.15
CA GLY A 245 -24.06 -26.71 -40.10
C GLY A 245 -24.64 -25.31 -39.96
N GLU A 246 -24.66 -24.50 -40.96
CA GLU A 246 -24.80 -23.04 -40.81
C GLU A 246 -26.25 -22.52 -40.81
N ALA A 247 -27.09 -22.98 -41.70
CA ALA A 247 -28.51 -22.60 -41.69
C ALA A 247 -29.21 -23.01 -40.38
N ASN A 248 -28.75 -24.13 -39.76
CA ASN A 248 -29.24 -24.60 -38.48
C ASN A 248 -28.73 -23.77 -37.31
N GLU A 249 -27.48 -23.23 -37.36
CA GLU A 249 -26.89 -22.40 -36.30
C GLU A 249 -27.56 -21.03 -36.24
N ILE A 250 -27.77 -20.37 -37.35
CA ILE A 250 -28.47 -19.08 -37.45
C ILE A 250 -29.90 -19.21 -36.96
N GLU A 251 -30.59 -20.30 -37.37
CA GLU A 251 -31.93 -20.57 -36.89
C GLU A 251 -31.99 -20.89 -35.38
N GLN A 252 -30.97 -21.58 -34.85
CA GLN A 252 -30.86 -21.81 -33.42
C GLN A 252 -30.57 -20.52 -32.66
N LEU A 253 -29.70 -19.64 -33.16
CA LEU A 253 -29.46 -18.33 -32.57
C LEU A 253 -30.72 -17.47 -32.56
N LYS A 254 -31.45 -17.46 -33.64
CA LYS A 254 -32.75 -16.76 -33.74
C LYS A 254 -33.74 -17.26 -32.68
N LYS A 255 -33.91 -18.57 -32.56
CA LYS A 255 -34.77 -19.18 -31.53
C LYS A 255 -34.31 -18.84 -30.12
N LYS A 256 -32.96 -18.82 -29.88
CA LYS A 256 -32.39 -18.42 -28.59
C LYS A 256 -32.68 -16.96 -28.28
N ILE A 257 -32.59 -16.05 -29.27
CA ILE A 257 -32.92 -14.61 -29.09
C ILE A 257 -34.40 -14.46 -28.72
N GLU A 258 -35.29 -15.12 -29.44
CA GLU A 258 -36.73 -15.07 -29.19
C GLU A 258 -37.14 -15.65 -27.82
N THR A 259 -36.41 -16.68 -27.34
CA THR A 259 -36.72 -17.35 -26.06
C THR A 259 -35.93 -16.76 -24.88
N SER A 260 -34.92 -15.90 -25.11
CA SER A 260 -34.06 -15.33 -24.10
C SER A 260 -34.78 -14.41 -23.10
N GLY A 261 -35.90 -13.85 -23.54
CA GLY A 261 -36.69 -12.91 -22.76
C GLY A 261 -36.07 -11.52 -22.63
N MET A 262 -35.27 -11.11 -23.58
CA MET A 262 -34.76 -9.73 -23.71
C MET A 262 -35.91 -8.72 -23.82
N PRO A 263 -35.76 -7.49 -23.33
CA PRO A 263 -36.62 -6.36 -23.68
C PRO A 263 -36.59 -6.06 -25.18
N GLU A 264 -37.53 -5.28 -25.68
CA GLU A 264 -37.64 -4.97 -27.12
C GLU A 264 -36.37 -4.36 -27.71
N GLY A 265 -35.78 -3.35 -27.08
CA GLY A 265 -34.57 -2.69 -27.58
C GLY A 265 -33.36 -3.63 -27.75
N PRO A 266 -32.91 -4.35 -26.70
CA PRO A 266 -31.88 -5.38 -26.82
C PRO A 266 -32.21 -6.50 -27.82
N GLN A 267 -33.49 -6.91 -27.91
CA GLN A 267 -33.94 -7.95 -28.83
C GLN A 267 -33.85 -7.48 -30.28
N GLU A 268 -34.32 -6.27 -30.60
CA GLU A 268 -34.20 -5.67 -31.93
C GLU A 268 -32.73 -5.56 -32.35
N LYS A 269 -31.86 -5.09 -31.45
CA LYS A 269 -30.45 -4.97 -31.74
C LYS A 269 -29.78 -6.33 -31.97
N ALA A 270 -30.13 -7.34 -31.18
CA ALA A 270 -29.71 -8.72 -31.39
C ALA A 270 -30.14 -9.26 -32.74
N MET A 271 -31.39 -8.99 -33.13
CA MET A 271 -31.90 -9.42 -34.43
C MET A 271 -31.27 -8.69 -35.60
N GLN A 272 -30.97 -7.39 -35.45
CA GLN A 272 -30.22 -6.64 -36.47
C GLN A 272 -28.81 -7.19 -36.65
N GLU A 273 -28.11 -7.48 -35.55
CA GLU A 273 -26.78 -8.06 -35.61
C GLU A 273 -26.79 -9.49 -36.15
N LEU A 274 -27.82 -10.28 -35.84
CA LEU A 274 -27.98 -11.60 -36.44
C LEU A 274 -28.18 -11.52 -37.97
N LYS A 275 -28.99 -10.57 -38.46
CA LYS A 275 -29.14 -10.33 -39.91
C LYS A 275 -27.82 -9.90 -40.56
N ARG A 276 -27.05 -9.07 -39.86
CA ARG A 276 -25.73 -8.65 -40.31
C ARG A 276 -24.76 -9.84 -40.38
N LEU A 277 -24.76 -10.71 -39.36
CA LEU A 277 -23.98 -11.95 -39.31
C LEU A 277 -24.34 -12.90 -40.47
N GLU A 278 -25.62 -13.00 -40.82
CA GLU A 278 -26.11 -13.83 -41.95
C GLU A 278 -25.54 -13.36 -43.30
N MET A 279 -25.32 -12.04 -43.45
CA MET A 279 -24.76 -11.44 -44.66
C MET A 279 -23.23 -11.43 -44.74
N MET A 280 -22.55 -11.74 -43.64
CA MET A 280 -21.09 -11.71 -43.56
C MET A 280 -20.48 -13.03 -44.02
N PRO A 281 -19.29 -12.99 -44.68
CA PRO A 281 -18.53 -14.22 -44.93
C PRO A 281 -18.19 -14.93 -43.63
N PRO A 282 -18.40 -16.24 -43.49
CA PRO A 282 -18.24 -16.98 -42.25
C PRO A 282 -16.84 -16.93 -41.62
N MET A 283 -15.83 -16.74 -42.44
CA MET A 283 -14.42 -16.71 -42.04
C MET A 283 -13.89 -15.28 -41.83
N SER A 284 -14.73 -14.26 -41.81
CA SER A 284 -14.28 -12.88 -41.59
C SER A 284 -14.06 -12.60 -40.10
N ALA A 285 -13.08 -11.73 -39.81
CA ALA A 285 -12.84 -11.26 -38.43
C ALA A 285 -14.09 -10.57 -37.84
N GLU A 286 -14.86 -9.88 -38.67
CA GLU A 286 -16.11 -9.22 -38.30
C GLU A 286 -17.20 -10.21 -37.88
N SER A 287 -17.30 -11.38 -38.57
CA SER A 287 -18.27 -12.41 -38.19
C SER A 287 -17.98 -12.97 -36.79
N THR A 288 -16.70 -13.10 -36.43
CA THR A 288 -16.29 -13.53 -35.08
C THR A 288 -16.67 -12.49 -34.01
N VAL A 289 -16.50 -11.20 -34.31
CA VAL A 289 -16.89 -10.11 -33.40
C VAL A 289 -18.40 -10.09 -33.19
N SER A 290 -19.17 -10.19 -34.29
CA SER A 290 -20.65 -10.24 -34.20
C SER A 290 -21.17 -11.48 -33.47
N ARG A 291 -20.58 -12.65 -33.68
CA ARG A 291 -20.89 -13.87 -32.89
C ARG A 291 -20.60 -13.68 -31.41
N ASN A 292 -19.41 -13.22 -31.04
CA ASN A 292 -19.05 -12.97 -29.67
C ASN A 292 -20.02 -11.97 -29.01
N TYR A 293 -20.43 -10.94 -29.72
CA TYR A 293 -21.42 -9.98 -29.24
C TYR A 293 -22.80 -10.64 -28.97
N LEU A 294 -23.29 -11.44 -29.89
CA LEU A 294 -24.55 -12.20 -29.72
C LEU A 294 -24.45 -13.20 -28.59
N ASP A 295 -23.28 -13.86 -28.43
CA ASP A 295 -23.04 -14.79 -27.34
C ASP A 295 -23.07 -14.08 -25.96
N TRP A 296 -22.54 -12.86 -25.89
CA TRP A 296 -22.63 -12.05 -24.67
C TRP A 296 -24.07 -11.63 -24.37
N LEU A 297 -24.83 -11.12 -25.37
CA LEU A 297 -26.24 -10.74 -25.22
C LEU A 297 -27.09 -11.91 -24.76
N LEU A 298 -26.88 -13.12 -25.31
CA LEU A 298 -27.61 -14.33 -24.96
C LEU A 298 -27.24 -14.90 -23.60
N ALA A 299 -25.98 -14.69 -23.17
CA ALA A 299 -25.45 -15.25 -21.92
C ALA A 299 -25.82 -14.42 -20.69
N VAL A 300 -26.11 -13.12 -20.86
CA VAL A 300 -26.55 -12.24 -19.78
C VAL A 300 -28.00 -12.56 -19.40
N PRO A 301 -28.32 -12.63 -18.09
CA PRO A 301 -29.69 -12.94 -17.66
C PRO A 301 -30.62 -11.71 -17.84
N TRP A 302 -31.71 -11.86 -18.58
CA TRP A 302 -32.68 -10.78 -18.81
C TRP A 302 -33.96 -10.90 -17.94
N LYS A 303 -34.46 -12.10 -17.72
CA LYS A 303 -35.69 -12.36 -16.94
C LYS A 303 -35.51 -13.34 -15.79
N LYS A 304 -34.45 -14.15 -15.83
CA LYS A 304 -34.25 -15.23 -14.87
C LYS A 304 -33.98 -14.68 -13.47
N ARG A 305 -34.81 -15.01 -12.49
CA ARG A 305 -34.67 -14.60 -11.10
C ARG A 305 -34.34 -15.77 -10.20
N SER A 306 -33.52 -15.54 -9.17
CA SER A 306 -33.43 -16.46 -8.04
C SER A 306 -34.71 -16.36 -7.20
N LYS A 307 -35.16 -17.49 -6.65
CA LYS A 307 -36.27 -17.50 -5.71
C LYS A 307 -35.82 -16.80 -4.40
N GLU A 308 -36.39 -15.66 -4.15
CA GLU A 308 -36.08 -14.85 -2.98
C GLU A 308 -36.78 -15.44 -1.74
N ILE A 309 -36.02 -15.60 -0.66
CA ILE A 309 -36.50 -16.00 0.63
C ILE A 309 -36.73 -14.74 1.44
N ARG A 310 -37.95 -14.54 1.94
CA ARG A 310 -38.37 -13.33 2.65
C ARG A 310 -38.68 -13.64 4.12
N ASP A 311 -37.87 -14.45 4.77
CA ASP A 311 -38.03 -14.82 6.17
C ASP A 311 -36.95 -14.14 7.02
N ILE A 312 -37.36 -13.14 7.82
CA ILE A 312 -36.45 -12.37 8.67
C ILE A 312 -35.88 -13.23 9.79
N LYS A 313 -36.70 -14.14 10.38
CA LYS A 313 -36.22 -15.04 11.44
C LYS A 313 -35.12 -15.96 10.94
N ARG A 314 -35.28 -16.49 9.72
CA ARG A 314 -34.25 -17.27 9.06
C ARG A 314 -32.99 -16.43 8.77
N ALA A 315 -33.17 -15.19 8.35
CA ALA A 315 -32.02 -14.30 8.13
C ALA A 315 -31.26 -14.04 9.43
N GLU A 316 -31.96 -13.80 10.53
CA GLU A 316 -31.38 -13.65 11.87
C GLU A 316 -30.60 -14.90 12.30
N THR A 317 -31.19 -16.08 12.10
CA THR A 317 -30.51 -17.35 12.41
C THR A 317 -29.21 -17.51 11.61
N ILE A 318 -29.25 -17.29 10.29
CA ILE A 318 -28.08 -17.42 9.42
C ILE A 318 -26.98 -16.41 9.80
N LEU A 319 -27.34 -15.15 10.07
CA LEU A 319 -26.39 -14.13 10.49
C LEU A 319 -25.75 -14.48 11.84
N SER A 320 -26.52 -15.06 12.75
CA SER A 320 -26.03 -15.47 14.07
C SER A 320 -25.18 -16.75 14.03
N GLU A 321 -25.48 -17.67 13.11
CA GLU A 321 -24.70 -18.88 12.87
C GLU A 321 -23.35 -18.56 12.19
N ASP A 322 -23.32 -17.62 11.24
CA ASP A 322 -22.13 -17.30 10.47
C ASP A 322 -21.19 -16.27 11.15
N HIS A 323 -21.73 -15.46 12.07
CA HIS A 323 -20.99 -14.34 12.69
C HIS A 323 -21.21 -14.25 14.19
N TYR A 324 -20.12 -14.18 14.95
CA TYR A 324 -20.16 -13.93 16.39
C TYR A 324 -20.18 -12.44 16.68
N GLY A 325 -20.99 -12.00 17.65
CA GLY A 325 -21.13 -10.60 18.03
C GLY A 325 -21.77 -9.75 16.91
N LEU A 326 -21.36 -8.49 16.83
CA LEU A 326 -21.83 -7.52 15.82
C LEU A 326 -23.36 -7.27 15.86
N GLU A 327 -23.97 -7.31 17.06
CA GLU A 327 -25.44 -7.28 17.23
C GLU A 327 -26.08 -6.05 16.57
N LYS A 328 -25.53 -4.83 16.79
CA LYS A 328 -26.04 -3.59 16.17
C LYS A 328 -26.04 -3.65 14.64
N ILE A 329 -25.01 -4.30 14.06
CA ILE A 329 -24.86 -4.42 12.60
C ILE A 329 -25.83 -5.44 12.05
N LYS A 330 -26.00 -6.58 12.73
CA LYS A 330 -26.99 -7.60 12.38
C LYS A 330 -28.40 -7.02 12.43
N GLU A 331 -28.75 -6.31 13.49
CA GLU A 331 -30.04 -5.63 13.65
C GLU A 331 -30.28 -4.68 12.49
N ARG A 332 -29.31 -3.83 12.14
CA ARG A 332 -29.45 -2.91 11.01
C ARG A 332 -29.59 -3.61 9.66
N ILE A 333 -28.88 -4.73 9.46
CA ILE A 333 -29.08 -5.58 8.27
C ILE A 333 -30.49 -6.16 8.23
N LEU A 334 -31.02 -6.63 9.35
CA LEU A 334 -32.39 -7.17 9.45
C LEU A 334 -33.44 -6.08 9.19
N GLU A 335 -33.27 -4.87 9.71
CA GLU A 335 -34.10 -3.71 9.41
C GLU A 335 -34.12 -3.40 7.91
N TYR A 336 -32.93 -3.36 7.29
CA TYR A 336 -32.81 -3.13 5.85
C TYR A 336 -33.53 -4.21 5.04
N LEU A 337 -33.40 -5.48 5.44
CA LEU A 337 -34.11 -6.59 4.78
C LEU A 337 -35.62 -6.51 5.02
N ALA A 338 -36.06 -6.06 6.20
CA ALA A 338 -37.48 -5.88 6.49
C ALA A 338 -38.12 -4.77 5.63
N VAL A 339 -37.44 -3.63 5.47
CA VAL A 339 -37.91 -2.54 4.58
C VAL A 339 -38.05 -3.07 3.15
N ARG A 340 -37.08 -3.85 2.68
CA ARG A 340 -37.14 -4.46 1.33
C ARG A 340 -38.27 -5.48 1.16
N GLN A 341 -38.79 -6.04 2.21
CA GLN A 341 -39.99 -6.89 2.15
C GLN A 341 -41.28 -6.07 1.95
N LEU A 342 -41.37 -4.94 2.64
CA LEU A 342 -42.55 -4.10 2.65
C LEU A 342 -42.70 -3.26 1.37
N VAL A 343 -41.59 -2.83 0.79
CA VAL A 343 -41.58 -1.96 -0.39
C VAL A 343 -41.28 -2.78 -1.65
N LYS A 344 -42.13 -2.69 -2.67
CA LYS A 344 -41.98 -3.44 -3.95
C LYS A 344 -40.73 -3.00 -4.74
N ASN A 345 -40.40 -1.73 -4.73
CA ASN A 345 -39.20 -1.15 -5.33
C ASN A 345 -38.54 -0.22 -4.31
N PRO A 346 -37.72 -0.76 -3.43
CA PRO A 346 -37.03 0.08 -2.43
C PRO A 346 -36.00 0.98 -3.13
N LYS A 347 -36.26 2.26 -3.17
CA LYS A 347 -35.27 3.32 -3.48
C LYS A 347 -34.39 3.55 -2.23
N GLY A 348 -33.78 2.51 -1.71
CA GLY A 348 -33.01 2.59 -0.46
C GLY A 348 -31.53 2.84 -0.69
N SER A 349 -30.88 3.40 0.32
CA SER A 349 -29.43 3.53 0.39
C SER A 349 -28.76 2.15 0.22
N ILE A 350 -27.56 2.15 -0.30
CA ILE A 350 -26.76 0.94 -0.50
C ILE A 350 -25.97 0.66 0.77
N LEU A 351 -26.04 -0.56 1.28
CA LEU A 351 -25.24 -0.92 2.45
C LEU A 351 -23.75 -0.87 2.14
N CYS A 352 -23.00 -0.10 2.92
CA CYS A 352 -21.55 -0.01 2.83
C CYS A 352 -20.91 -0.43 4.16
N PHE A 353 -20.22 -1.55 4.16
CA PHE A 353 -19.48 -2.05 5.33
C PHE A 353 -18.08 -1.44 5.37
N VAL A 354 -17.85 -0.58 6.35
CA VAL A 354 -16.56 0.10 6.54
C VAL A 354 -15.89 -0.41 7.81
N GLY A 355 -14.61 -0.75 7.75
CA GLY A 355 -13.85 -1.19 8.92
C GLY A 355 -12.53 -1.86 8.57
N PRO A 356 -11.72 -2.20 9.58
CA PRO A 356 -10.41 -2.77 9.37
C PRO A 356 -10.44 -4.09 8.59
N PRO A 357 -9.31 -4.50 8.00
CA PRO A 357 -9.24 -5.78 7.29
C PRO A 357 -9.46 -6.96 8.25
N GLY A 358 -10.18 -7.98 7.75
CA GLY A 358 -10.39 -9.22 8.51
C GLY A 358 -11.53 -9.18 9.55
N VAL A 359 -12.37 -8.15 9.56
CA VAL A 359 -13.54 -8.07 10.46
C VAL A 359 -14.82 -8.73 9.90
N GLY A 360 -14.75 -9.37 8.74
CA GLY A 360 -15.88 -10.13 8.20
C GLY A 360 -16.78 -9.36 7.25
N LYS A 361 -16.38 -8.21 6.68
CA LYS A 361 -17.18 -7.40 5.73
C LYS A 361 -17.77 -8.23 4.58
N THR A 362 -16.90 -8.91 3.85
CA THR A 362 -17.28 -9.74 2.69
C THR A 362 -18.07 -10.99 3.10
N SER A 363 -17.79 -11.56 4.27
CA SER A 363 -18.56 -12.71 4.78
C SER A 363 -19.97 -12.33 5.22
N LEU A 364 -20.18 -11.14 5.82
CA LEU A 364 -21.52 -10.60 6.11
C LEU A 364 -22.36 -10.46 4.84
N ALA A 365 -21.77 -9.91 3.77
CA ALA A 365 -22.45 -9.79 2.49
C ALA A 365 -22.80 -11.17 1.89
N MET A 366 -21.93 -12.18 2.07
CA MET A 366 -22.21 -13.56 1.64
C MET A 366 -23.37 -14.17 2.44
N SER A 367 -23.40 -13.92 3.76
CA SER A 367 -24.49 -14.39 4.61
C SER A 367 -25.82 -13.75 4.29
N ILE A 368 -25.85 -12.46 3.87
CA ILE A 368 -27.03 -11.79 3.32
C ILE A 368 -27.50 -12.52 2.04
N GLY A 369 -26.58 -12.90 1.16
CA GLY A 369 -26.91 -13.67 -0.04
C GLY A 369 -27.55 -15.03 0.31
N ARG A 370 -27.01 -15.74 1.27
CA ARG A 370 -27.58 -17.02 1.78
C ARG A 370 -28.95 -16.81 2.42
N ALA A 371 -29.10 -15.79 3.25
CA ALA A 371 -30.33 -15.47 3.95
C ALA A 371 -31.49 -15.14 3.00
N THR A 372 -31.18 -14.36 1.96
CA THR A 372 -32.16 -13.95 0.94
C THR A 372 -32.37 -15.00 -0.15
N GLY A 373 -31.56 -16.07 -0.22
CA GLY A 373 -31.61 -17.07 -1.30
C GLY A 373 -31.16 -16.54 -2.66
N ARG A 374 -30.58 -15.37 -2.71
CA ARG A 374 -30.06 -14.75 -3.93
C ARG A 374 -28.68 -15.31 -4.29
N LYS A 375 -28.37 -15.33 -5.58
CA LYS A 375 -27.02 -15.65 -6.02
C LYS A 375 -26.05 -14.56 -5.57
N PHE A 376 -24.85 -14.95 -5.19
CA PHE A 376 -23.81 -14.05 -4.72
C PHE A 376 -22.72 -13.88 -5.78
N VAL A 377 -22.37 -12.65 -6.08
CA VAL A 377 -21.21 -12.30 -6.93
C VAL A 377 -20.42 -11.17 -6.28
N ARG A 378 -19.12 -11.18 -6.52
CA ARG A 378 -18.18 -10.21 -5.96
C ARG A 378 -17.27 -9.69 -7.06
N VAL A 379 -17.05 -8.38 -7.05
CA VAL A 379 -16.04 -7.67 -7.83
C VAL A 379 -15.13 -6.93 -6.85
N SER A 380 -13.84 -7.03 -7.05
CA SER A 380 -12.87 -6.18 -6.32
C SER A 380 -12.58 -4.96 -7.18
N LEU A 381 -12.78 -3.79 -6.61
CA LEU A 381 -12.49 -2.50 -7.25
C LEU A 381 -11.12 -1.94 -6.84
N GLY A 382 -10.39 -2.67 -6.00
CA GLY A 382 -9.05 -2.28 -5.58
C GLY A 382 -8.07 -2.28 -6.75
N GLY A 383 -7.55 -1.10 -7.09
CA GLY A 383 -6.62 -0.93 -8.20
C GLY A 383 -7.26 -0.60 -9.54
N VAL A 384 -8.59 -0.53 -9.63
CA VAL A 384 -9.31 -0.07 -10.82
C VAL A 384 -9.04 1.43 -11.02
N ARG A 385 -8.60 1.78 -12.22
CA ARG A 385 -8.27 3.16 -12.61
C ARG A 385 -8.99 3.62 -13.87
N ASP A 386 -9.45 2.68 -14.69
CA ASP A 386 -10.09 2.92 -15.97
C ASP A 386 -11.61 2.70 -15.84
N GLU A 387 -12.40 3.68 -16.28
CA GLU A 387 -13.86 3.58 -16.37
C GLU A 387 -14.30 2.37 -17.22
N ALA A 388 -13.51 2.03 -18.24
CA ALA A 388 -13.81 0.91 -19.12
C ALA A 388 -13.80 -0.45 -18.41
N GLU A 389 -13.14 -0.60 -17.26
CA GLU A 389 -13.25 -1.82 -16.45
C GLU A 389 -14.68 -2.01 -15.92
N ILE A 390 -15.42 -0.93 -15.65
CA ILE A 390 -16.80 -0.97 -15.14
C ILE A 390 -17.80 -1.03 -16.28
N ARG A 391 -17.64 -0.14 -17.29
CA ARG A 391 -18.58 0.05 -18.41
C ARG A 391 -18.22 -0.74 -19.67
N GLY A 392 -17.05 -1.40 -19.72
CA GLY A 392 -16.58 -2.11 -20.90
C GLY A 392 -15.94 -1.22 -21.96
N HIS A 393 -15.23 -1.84 -22.88
CA HIS A 393 -14.64 -1.17 -24.04
C HIS A 393 -15.58 -1.23 -25.23
N ARG A 394 -15.55 -0.21 -26.08
CA ARG A 394 -16.32 -0.24 -27.34
C ARG A 394 -15.92 -1.45 -28.17
N ARG A 395 -16.89 -2.17 -28.69
CA ARG A 395 -16.71 -3.42 -29.46
C ARG A 395 -15.85 -3.32 -30.71
N THR A 396 -15.57 -2.08 -31.16
CA THR A 396 -14.71 -1.83 -32.34
C THR A 396 -13.24 -2.14 -32.07
N TYR A 397 -12.83 -2.23 -30.82
CA TYR A 397 -11.44 -2.59 -30.47
C TYR A 397 -11.26 -4.11 -30.48
N ILE A 398 -10.14 -4.56 -31.03
CA ILE A 398 -9.79 -6.00 -31.02
C ILE A 398 -9.56 -6.45 -29.58
N GLY A 399 -10.27 -7.51 -29.17
CA GLY A 399 -10.17 -8.03 -27.80
C GLY A 399 -11.06 -7.31 -26.77
N ALA A 400 -11.94 -6.39 -27.20
CA ALA A 400 -12.91 -5.73 -26.33
C ALA A 400 -13.79 -6.76 -25.60
N LEU A 401 -14.09 -6.46 -24.34
CA LEU A 401 -14.97 -7.21 -23.46
C LEU A 401 -15.96 -6.28 -22.78
N PRO A 402 -17.13 -6.78 -22.38
CA PRO A 402 -18.05 -6.04 -21.50
C PRO A 402 -17.38 -5.69 -20.17
N GLY A 403 -17.86 -4.66 -19.50
CA GLY A 403 -17.42 -4.26 -18.18
C GLY A 403 -17.65 -5.34 -17.11
N GLN A 404 -16.92 -5.24 -16.02
CA GLN A 404 -16.99 -6.22 -14.92
C GLN A 404 -18.41 -6.40 -14.36
N ILE A 405 -19.24 -5.36 -14.39
CA ILE A 405 -20.63 -5.44 -13.95
C ILE A 405 -21.40 -6.49 -14.80
N ILE A 406 -21.36 -6.35 -16.10
CA ILE A 406 -22.03 -7.28 -17.02
C ILE A 406 -21.43 -8.69 -16.97
N GLN A 407 -20.10 -8.79 -16.87
CA GLN A 407 -19.44 -10.08 -16.74
C GLN A 407 -19.90 -10.85 -15.50
N MET A 408 -20.04 -10.14 -14.36
CA MET A 408 -20.52 -10.76 -13.13
C MET A 408 -22.03 -11.04 -13.16
N MET A 409 -22.84 -10.24 -13.84
CA MET A 409 -24.25 -10.55 -14.06
C MET A 409 -24.42 -11.85 -14.88
N ARG A 410 -23.60 -12.04 -15.91
CA ARG A 410 -23.51 -13.32 -16.64
C ARG A 410 -23.14 -14.48 -15.70
N LYS A 411 -22.11 -14.31 -14.85
CA LYS A 411 -21.69 -15.33 -13.88
C LYS A 411 -22.78 -15.65 -12.86
N ALA A 412 -23.53 -14.66 -12.40
CA ALA A 412 -24.68 -14.83 -11.51
C ALA A 412 -25.79 -15.66 -12.15
N GLY A 413 -26.02 -15.48 -13.46
CA GLY A 413 -27.08 -16.15 -14.23
C GLY A 413 -28.49 -15.77 -13.78
N THR A 414 -28.66 -14.70 -13.00
CA THR A 414 -29.93 -14.17 -12.49
C THR A 414 -29.89 -12.64 -12.44
N VAL A 415 -31.06 -12.00 -12.63
CA VAL A 415 -31.20 -10.53 -12.63
C VAL A 415 -31.20 -9.90 -11.22
N ASN A 416 -31.32 -10.71 -10.17
CA ASN A 416 -31.48 -10.24 -8.79
C ASN A 416 -30.41 -10.82 -7.84
N PRO A 417 -29.12 -10.83 -8.20
CA PRO A 417 -28.06 -11.29 -7.28
C PRO A 417 -27.84 -10.32 -6.13
N VAL A 418 -27.11 -10.77 -5.11
CA VAL A 418 -26.36 -9.91 -4.20
C VAL A 418 -25.02 -9.63 -4.86
N PHE A 419 -24.75 -8.40 -5.15
CA PHE A 419 -23.57 -7.94 -5.87
C PHE A 419 -22.67 -7.15 -4.93
N VAL A 420 -21.52 -7.69 -4.61
CA VAL A 420 -20.55 -7.06 -3.71
C VAL A 420 -19.49 -6.32 -4.50
N LEU A 421 -19.39 -5.03 -4.25
CA LEU A 421 -18.32 -4.15 -4.69
C LEU A 421 -17.31 -4.03 -3.54
N ASP A 422 -16.24 -4.78 -3.66
CA ASP A 422 -15.24 -4.89 -2.59
C ASP A 422 -14.11 -3.87 -2.80
N GLU A 423 -13.63 -3.27 -1.72
CA GLU A 423 -12.53 -2.31 -1.71
C GLU A 423 -12.80 -1.05 -2.56
N VAL A 424 -14.00 -0.45 -2.41
CA VAL A 424 -14.38 0.80 -3.11
C VAL A 424 -13.53 2.01 -2.71
N ASP A 425 -12.86 1.94 -1.58
CA ASP A 425 -11.94 2.95 -1.05
C ASP A 425 -10.57 2.96 -1.76
N LYS A 426 -10.26 1.94 -2.55
CA LYS A 426 -8.98 1.79 -3.24
C LYS A 426 -9.05 2.09 -4.74
N MET A 427 -10.15 2.65 -5.20
CA MET A 427 -10.24 3.19 -6.55
C MET A 427 -9.46 4.49 -6.64
N SER A 428 -8.83 4.75 -7.77
CA SER A 428 -8.15 6.00 -8.03
C SER A 428 -8.55 6.55 -9.40
N MET A 429 -8.67 7.87 -9.49
CA MET A 429 -8.82 8.55 -10.77
C MET A 429 -7.47 8.58 -11.50
N ASP A 430 -7.50 8.40 -12.82
CA ASP A 430 -6.36 8.52 -13.71
C ASP A 430 -6.79 9.32 -14.97
N PHE A 431 -5.83 9.71 -15.81
CA PHE A 431 -6.10 10.34 -17.10
C PHE A 431 -6.99 9.53 -18.05
N ARG A 432 -7.23 8.25 -17.74
CA ARG A 432 -8.10 7.32 -18.49
C ARG A 432 -9.58 7.39 -18.13
N GLY A 433 -9.94 8.10 -17.09
CA GLY A 433 -11.33 8.27 -16.67
C GLY A 433 -11.53 8.25 -15.16
N ASP A 434 -12.79 8.39 -14.77
CA ASP A 434 -13.23 8.35 -13.37
C ASP A 434 -14.11 7.11 -13.12
N PRO A 435 -13.56 6.01 -12.56
CA PRO A 435 -14.34 4.84 -12.20
C PRO A 435 -15.48 5.14 -11.21
N SER A 436 -15.32 6.18 -10.38
CA SER A 436 -16.35 6.58 -9.41
C SER A 436 -17.59 7.13 -10.10
N ALA A 437 -17.42 7.86 -11.20
CA ALA A 437 -18.55 8.36 -12.02
C ALA A 437 -19.31 7.21 -12.67
N ALA A 438 -18.61 6.20 -13.17
CA ALA A 438 -19.24 4.99 -13.72
C ALA A 438 -20.02 4.22 -12.64
N LEU A 439 -19.46 4.11 -11.43
CA LEU A 439 -20.16 3.49 -10.31
C LEU A 439 -21.39 4.26 -9.86
N MET A 440 -21.40 5.57 -9.96
CA MET A 440 -22.59 6.37 -9.62
C MET A 440 -23.79 5.95 -10.47
N GLU A 441 -23.60 5.72 -11.77
CA GLU A 441 -24.69 5.24 -12.63
C GLU A 441 -25.16 3.82 -12.24
N VAL A 442 -24.24 2.95 -11.85
CA VAL A 442 -24.57 1.59 -11.39
C VAL A 442 -25.35 1.60 -10.08
N LEU A 443 -24.95 2.49 -9.17
CA LEU A 443 -25.45 2.51 -7.81
C LEU A 443 -26.66 3.43 -7.61
N ASP A 444 -26.86 4.41 -8.48
CA ASP A 444 -28.01 5.31 -8.38
C ASP A 444 -29.31 4.61 -8.72
N PRO A 445 -30.27 4.50 -7.80
CA PRO A 445 -31.56 3.86 -8.07
C PRO A 445 -32.40 4.55 -9.18
N GLU A 446 -32.09 5.81 -9.50
CA GLU A 446 -32.78 6.55 -10.55
C GLU A 446 -32.18 6.30 -11.94
N LEU A 447 -30.92 5.91 -12.02
CA LEU A 447 -30.18 5.69 -13.26
C LEU A 447 -29.96 4.21 -13.58
N ASN A 448 -29.86 3.35 -12.57
CA ASN A 448 -29.41 1.95 -12.73
C ASN A 448 -30.41 1.04 -13.49
N HIS A 449 -31.66 1.50 -13.73
CA HIS A 449 -32.61 0.75 -14.56
C HIS A 449 -32.25 0.78 -16.05
N ALA A 450 -31.43 1.75 -16.48
CA ALA A 450 -31.02 1.96 -17.87
C ALA A 450 -29.48 1.98 -18.00
N PHE A 451 -28.78 1.16 -17.20
CA PHE A 451 -27.32 1.07 -17.26
C PHE A 451 -26.85 0.64 -18.65
N THR A 452 -25.93 1.40 -19.24
CA THR A 452 -25.41 1.14 -20.57
C THR A 452 -23.94 0.75 -20.53
N ASP A 453 -23.66 -0.51 -20.88
CA ASP A 453 -22.30 -1.01 -21.09
C ASP A 453 -21.84 -0.67 -22.53
N HIS A 454 -20.61 -0.16 -22.66
CA HIS A 454 -20.08 0.29 -23.97
C HIS A 454 -19.86 -0.85 -24.97
N TYR A 455 -19.66 -2.09 -24.50
CA TYR A 455 -19.55 -3.24 -25.36
C TYR A 455 -20.92 -3.72 -25.85
N LEU A 456 -21.87 -3.88 -24.91
CA LEU A 456 -23.22 -4.31 -25.23
C LEU A 456 -24.02 -3.23 -25.97
N ASP A 457 -23.78 -1.96 -25.61
CA ASP A 457 -24.44 -0.78 -26.20
C ASP A 457 -25.97 -0.92 -26.24
N VAL A 458 -26.53 -1.49 -25.14
CA VAL A 458 -27.96 -1.63 -24.86
C VAL A 458 -28.20 -1.38 -23.39
N GLU A 459 -29.39 -0.90 -23.07
CA GLU A 459 -29.79 -0.69 -21.67
C GLU A 459 -29.96 -2.02 -20.93
N TYR A 460 -29.40 -2.10 -19.73
CA TYR A 460 -29.50 -3.25 -18.84
C TYR A 460 -30.05 -2.85 -17.48
N ASP A 461 -31.14 -3.49 -17.06
CA ASP A 461 -31.85 -3.18 -15.80
C ASP A 461 -31.11 -3.79 -14.59
N LEU A 462 -30.39 -2.95 -13.83
CA LEU A 462 -29.72 -3.30 -12.57
C LEU A 462 -30.59 -3.01 -11.33
N SER A 463 -31.82 -2.48 -11.48
CA SER A 463 -32.68 -2.08 -10.35
C SER A 463 -33.07 -3.22 -9.40
N LYS A 464 -32.96 -4.47 -9.86
CA LYS A 464 -33.27 -5.67 -9.07
C LYS A 464 -32.07 -6.26 -8.34
N VAL A 465 -30.88 -5.77 -8.64
CA VAL A 465 -29.65 -6.16 -7.99
C VAL A 465 -29.62 -5.61 -6.57
N MET A 466 -29.10 -6.36 -5.63
CA MET A 466 -28.80 -5.89 -4.29
C MET A 466 -27.32 -5.57 -4.22
N PHE A 467 -26.96 -4.31 -4.36
CA PHE A 467 -25.58 -3.86 -4.22
C PHE A 467 -25.18 -3.74 -2.74
N ILE A 468 -23.99 -4.20 -2.43
CA ILE A 468 -23.35 -4.05 -1.12
C ILE A 468 -21.91 -3.60 -1.37
N CYS A 469 -21.50 -2.53 -0.75
CA CYS A 469 -20.12 -2.02 -0.84
C CYS A 469 -19.32 -2.44 0.38
N THR A 470 -18.01 -2.60 0.21
CA THR A 470 -17.08 -2.75 1.33
C THR A 470 -15.92 -1.78 1.17
N ALA A 471 -15.45 -1.23 2.28
CA ALA A 471 -14.32 -0.32 2.33
C ALA A 471 -13.52 -0.55 3.61
N ASN A 472 -12.25 -0.20 3.61
CA ASN A 472 -11.47 -0.16 4.85
C ASN A 472 -11.58 1.22 5.48
N VAL A 473 -11.57 2.27 4.67
CA VAL A 473 -11.52 3.67 5.06
C VAL A 473 -12.62 4.44 4.35
N LEU A 474 -13.32 5.32 5.07
CA LEU A 474 -14.45 6.06 4.52
C LEU A 474 -14.02 7.32 3.76
N HIS A 475 -13.03 8.07 4.27
CA HIS A 475 -12.65 9.37 3.72
C HIS A 475 -12.03 9.32 2.31
N THR A 476 -11.57 8.16 1.86
CA THR A 476 -11.04 7.97 0.51
C THR A 476 -12.13 7.72 -0.53
N ILE A 477 -13.36 7.44 -0.09
CA ILE A 477 -14.50 7.30 -0.99
C ILE A 477 -15.00 8.70 -1.39
N PRO A 478 -15.20 9.00 -2.68
CA PRO A 478 -15.73 10.27 -3.11
C PRO A 478 -17.11 10.58 -2.48
N GLN A 479 -17.31 11.82 -2.04
CA GLN A 479 -18.52 12.27 -1.35
C GLN A 479 -19.83 11.92 -2.08
N PRO A 480 -19.94 12.09 -3.41
CA PRO A 480 -21.16 11.74 -4.13
C PRO A 480 -21.55 10.23 -4.05
N LEU A 481 -20.57 9.35 -3.89
CA LEU A 481 -20.81 7.93 -3.63
C LEU A 481 -21.22 7.70 -2.18
N GLN A 482 -20.58 8.39 -1.22
CA GLN A 482 -20.93 8.27 0.20
C GLN A 482 -22.39 8.67 0.45
N ASP A 483 -22.87 9.72 -0.20
CA ASP A 483 -24.25 10.22 -0.04
C ASP A 483 -25.33 9.20 -0.46
N ARG A 484 -24.98 8.22 -1.28
CA ARG A 484 -25.83 7.11 -1.70
C ARG A 484 -25.70 5.86 -0.86
N MET A 485 -24.72 5.85 0.07
CA MET A 485 -24.40 4.69 0.87
C MET A 485 -24.90 4.86 2.30
N GLU A 486 -25.47 3.80 2.82
CA GLU A 486 -25.69 3.66 4.25
C GLU A 486 -24.45 3.00 4.89
N VAL A 487 -23.67 3.81 5.56
CA VAL A 487 -22.39 3.41 6.13
C VAL A 487 -22.57 2.66 7.44
N LEU A 488 -22.24 1.37 7.44
CA LEU A 488 -22.19 0.52 8.63
C LEU A 488 -20.73 0.30 9.05
N ARG A 489 -20.34 0.96 10.12
CA ARG A 489 -18.98 0.84 10.66
C ARG A 489 -18.84 -0.45 11.46
N ILE A 490 -17.96 -1.34 11.00
CA ILE A 490 -17.62 -2.59 11.68
C ILE A 490 -16.34 -2.35 12.48
N PRO A 491 -16.41 -2.33 13.82
CA PRO A 491 -15.24 -2.15 14.66
C PRO A 491 -14.32 -3.38 14.64
N GLY A 492 -13.13 -3.22 15.20
CA GLY A 492 -12.27 -4.37 15.52
C GLY A 492 -12.86 -5.25 16.60
N TYR A 493 -12.38 -6.48 16.68
CA TYR A 493 -12.79 -7.45 17.68
C TYR A 493 -11.97 -7.34 18.96
N THR A 494 -12.63 -7.56 20.09
CA THR A 494 -11.99 -7.77 21.38
C THR A 494 -11.24 -9.12 21.40
N GLU A 495 -10.37 -9.32 22.40
CA GLU A 495 -9.68 -10.59 22.57
C GLU A 495 -10.65 -11.75 22.77
N GLN A 496 -11.70 -11.55 23.57
CA GLN A 496 -12.74 -12.54 23.82
C GLN A 496 -13.53 -12.86 22.54
N GLU A 497 -13.93 -11.85 21.77
CA GLU A 497 -14.58 -12.06 20.47
C GLU A 497 -13.68 -12.82 19.51
N LYS A 498 -12.39 -12.47 19.43
CA LYS A 498 -11.41 -13.19 18.59
C LYS A 498 -11.27 -14.65 19.02
N HIS A 499 -11.25 -14.90 20.32
CA HIS A 499 -11.21 -16.24 20.87
C HIS A 499 -12.44 -17.07 20.45
N GLN A 500 -13.65 -16.52 20.62
CA GLN A 500 -14.89 -17.17 20.21
C GLN A 500 -14.96 -17.40 18.69
N ILE A 501 -14.54 -16.41 17.91
CA ILE A 501 -14.46 -16.51 16.44
C ILE A 501 -13.45 -17.59 16.04
N ALA A 502 -12.30 -17.64 16.69
CA ALA A 502 -11.28 -18.64 16.39
C ALA A 502 -11.82 -20.05 16.64
N GLN A 503 -12.43 -20.31 17.79
CA GLN A 503 -12.94 -21.63 18.12
C GLN A 503 -14.12 -22.06 17.27
N ARG A 504 -15.11 -21.17 17.09
CA ARG A 504 -16.35 -21.52 16.38
C ARG A 504 -16.17 -21.61 14.87
N PHE A 505 -15.31 -20.78 14.29
CA PHE A 505 -15.24 -20.62 12.83
C PHE A 505 -13.85 -20.91 12.24
N LEU A 506 -12.77 -20.30 12.80
CA LEU A 506 -11.47 -20.40 12.15
C LEU A 506 -10.84 -21.78 12.30
N VAL A 507 -10.78 -22.30 13.51
CA VAL A 507 -10.18 -23.62 13.79
C VAL A 507 -10.88 -24.74 13.00
N PRO A 508 -12.22 -24.88 13.05
CA PRO A 508 -12.90 -25.90 12.24
C PRO A 508 -12.70 -25.74 10.74
N LYS A 509 -12.69 -24.50 10.26
CA LYS A 509 -12.47 -24.17 8.84
C LYS A 509 -11.06 -24.57 8.39
N GLU A 510 -10.04 -24.22 9.15
CA GLU A 510 -8.64 -24.51 8.78
C GLU A 510 -8.29 -25.99 8.93
N ILE A 511 -8.87 -26.69 9.91
CA ILE A 511 -8.78 -28.15 10.03
C ILE A 511 -9.38 -28.81 8.78
N ALA A 512 -10.57 -28.41 8.37
CA ALA A 512 -11.22 -28.97 7.17
C ALA A 512 -10.43 -28.65 5.90
N ALA A 513 -9.91 -27.40 5.77
CA ALA A 513 -9.14 -26.96 4.61
C ALA A 513 -7.80 -27.71 4.47
N THR A 514 -7.21 -28.19 5.57
CA THR A 514 -5.94 -28.95 5.56
C THR A 514 -6.17 -30.47 5.47
N GLY A 515 -7.42 -30.93 5.39
CA GLY A 515 -7.76 -32.36 5.31
C GLY A 515 -7.59 -33.11 6.65
N LEU A 516 -7.40 -32.39 7.75
CA LEU A 516 -7.34 -32.93 9.09
C LEU A 516 -8.76 -33.19 9.63
N THR A 517 -8.85 -34.06 10.63
CA THR A 517 -10.08 -34.31 11.38
C THR A 517 -10.01 -33.68 12.76
N LYS A 518 -11.15 -33.48 13.40
CA LYS A 518 -11.20 -33.00 14.79
C LYS A 518 -10.52 -33.96 15.78
N ALA A 519 -10.31 -35.23 15.40
CA ALA A 519 -9.56 -36.21 16.20
C ALA A 519 -8.06 -35.96 16.10
N ASN A 520 -7.55 -35.56 14.90
CA ASN A 520 -6.13 -35.33 14.69
C ASN A 520 -5.60 -34.09 15.40
N LEU A 521 -6.46 -33.06 15.57
CA LEU A 521 -6.02 -31.78 16.09
C LEU A 521 -7.08 -31.15 16.97
N LYS A 522 -6.64 -30.76 18.19
CA LYS A 522 -7.42 -29.98 19.14
C LYS A 522 -6.59 -28.77 19.59
N PHE A 523 -7.25 -27.63 19.74
CA PHE A 523 -6.66 -26.44 20.35
C PHE A 523 -7.29 -26.24 21.73
N THR A 524 -6.48 -26.01 22.74
CA THR A 524 -6.97 -25.56 24.05
C THR A 524 -7.32 -24.06 23.98
N ASP A 525 -8.19 -23.63 24.89
CA ASP A 525 -8.59 -22.23 25.02
C ASP A 525 -7.38 -21.32 25.31
N GLU A 526 -6.49 -21.82 26.16
CA GLU A 526 -5.25 -21.14 26.50
C GLU A 526 -4.32 -20.98 25.28
N ALA A 527 -4.22 -22.01 24.44
CA ALA A 527 -3.41 -21.95 23.22
C ALA A 527 -3.95 -20.91 22.24
N VAL A 528 -5.26 -20.84 22.04
CA VAL A 528 -5.88 -19.83 21.18
C VAL A 528 -5.61 -18.41 21.72
N THR A 529 -5.78 -18.22 23.02
CA THR A 529 -5.49 -16.94 23.67
C THR A 529 -4.01 -16.57 23.54
N HIS A 530 -3.12 -17.53 23.72
CA HIS A 530 -1.68 -17.35 23.54
C HIS A 530 -1.32 -16.93 22.11
N ILE A 531 -1.94 -17.55 21.10
CA ILE A 531 -1.76 -17.15 19.68
C ILE A 531 -2.26 -15.73 19.45
N ILE A 532 -3.42 -15.37 20.00
CA ILE A 532 -3.99 -14.03 19.87
C ILE A 532 -3.04 -12.96 20.44
N ARG A 533 -2.50 -13.18 21.64
CA ARG A 533 -1.65 -12.22 22.34
C ARG A 533 -0.26 -12.08 21.75
N HIS A 534 0.38 -13.21 21.44
CA HIS A 534 1.81 -13.23 21.17
C HIS A 534 2.18 -13.39 19.68
N TYR A 535 1.23 -13.83 18.84
CA TYR A 535 1.50 -14.03 17.40
C TYR A 535 0.70 -13.14 16.47
N THR A 536 -0.33 -12.41 17.00
CA THR A 536 -1.16 -11.52 16.18
C THR A 536 -1.25 -10.12 16.78
N HIS A 537 -1.23 -9.12 15.89
CA HIS A 537 -1.44 -7.71 16.24
C HIS A 537 -2.31 -7.07 15.16
N GLU A 538 -3.63 -7.27 15.27
CA GLU A 538 -4.59 -6.81 14.26
C GLU A 538 -5.95 -6.51 14.92
N ALA A 539 -6.75 -5.66 14.27
CA ALA A 539 -8.13 -5.39 14.71
C ALA A 539 -9.08 -6.53 14.33
N GLY A 540 -8.87 -7.18 13.20
CA GLY A 540 -9.66 -8.32 12.73
C GLY A 540 -9.10 -9.68 13.18
N VAL A 541 -9.36 -10.72 12.36
CA VAL A 541 -8.94 -12.11 12.59
C VAL A 541 -8.21 -12.74 11.40
N ARG A 542 -7.72 -11.92 10.46
CA ARG A 542 -7.08 -12.41 9.23
C ARG A 542 -5.73 -13.08 9.50
N ASN A 543 -4.88 -12.44 10.31
CA ASN A 543 -3.58 -13.01 10.68
C ASN A 543 -3.77 -14.17 11.66
N LEU A 544 -4.76 -14.09 12.56
CA LEU A 544 -5.13 -15.20 13.44
C LEU A 544 -5.49 -16.44 12.62
N SER A 545 -6.32 -16.33 11.59
CA SER A 545 -6.61 -17.41 10.65
C SER A 545 -5.34 -17.97 9.99
N ARG A 546 -4.41 -17.10 9.60
CA ARG A 546 -3.13 -17.51 9.00
C ARG A 546 -2.24 -18.28 9.97
N GLU A 547 -2.15 -17.85 11.22
CA GLU A 547 -1.34 -18.54 12.24
C GLU A 547 -1.98 -19.88 12.61
N VAL A 548 -3.29 -19.96 12.75
CA VAL A 548 -4.01 -21.25 12.93
C VAL A 548 -3.76 -22.17 11.72
N ALA A 549 -3.85 -21.66 10.50
CA ALA A 549 -3.54 -22.42 9.30
C ALA A 549 -2.07 -22.90 9.25
N ASN A 550 -1.12 -22.09 9.77
CA ASN A 550 0.29 -22.47 9.87
C ASN A 550 0.45 -23.69 10.81
N VAL A 551 -0.19 -23.69 11.96
CA VAL A 551 -0.20 -24.82 12.89
C VAL A 551 -0.82 -26.04 12.21
N CYS A 552 -2.01 -25.89 11.59
CA CYS A 552 -2.68 -26.98 10.90
C CYS A 552 -1.81 -27.62 9.81
N ARG A 553 -1.11 -26.82 8.99
CA ARG A 553 -0.21 -27.34 7.94
C ARG A 553 0.98 -28.14 8.50
N LYS A 554 1.59 -27.68 9.60
CA LYS A 554 2.70 -28.40 10.24
C LYS A 554 2.24 -29.72 10.83
N ILE A 555 1.04 -29.76 11.38
CA ILE A 555 0.43 -30.98 11.91
C ILE A 555 0.01 -31.92 10.78
N ALA A 556 -0.55 -31.37 9.69
CA ALA A 556 -0.86 -32.20 8.52
C ALA A 556 0.39 -32.92 7.99
N ARG A 557 1.55 -32.22 7.95
CA ARG A 557 2.84 -32.84 7.60
C ARG A 557 3.19 -33.98 8.58
N LYS A 558 2.97 -33.77 9.89
CA LYS A 558 3.23 -34.79 10.92
C LYS A 558 2.30 -35.99 10.78
N VAL A 559 1.01 -35.76 10.56
CA VAL A 559 0.01 -36.83 10.34
C VAL A 559 0.33 -37.65 9.08
N VAL A 560 0.85 -37.03 8.03
CA VAL A 560 1.29 -37.74 6.81
C VAL A 560 2.54 -38.59 7.07
N ALA A 561 3.46 -38.14 7.92
CA ALA A 561 4.68 -38.84 8.28
C ALA A 561 4.42 -39.99 9.29
N ASP A 562 3.66 -39.72 10.34
CA ASP A 562 3.48 -40.61 11.50
C ASP A 562 2.22 -41.50 11.38
N GLY A 563 1.33 -41.20 10.44
CA GLY A 563 0.10 -41.96 10.19
C GLY A 563 -1.18 -41.22 10.56
N LYS A 564 -2.31 -41.64 9.97
CA LYS A 564 -3.61 -40.96 10.08
C LYS A 564 -4.23 -40.93 11.48
N ASN A 565 -3.74 -41.75 12.40
CA ASN A 565 -4.26 -41.86 13.77
C ASN A 565 -3.49 -40.96 14.76
N THR A 566 -2.60 -40.11 14.28
CA THR A 566 -1.85 -39.17 15.11
C THR A 566 -2.80 -38.13 15.68
N GLU A 567 -2.87 -38.03 17.01
CA GLU A 567 -3.62 -37.02 17.76
C GLU A 567 -2.62 -36.01 18.32
N VAL A 568 -2.90 -34.73 18.13
CA VAL A 568 -2.08 -33.64 18.65
C VAL A 568 -2.99 -32.64 19.33
N GLU A 569 -2.68 -32.32 20.58
CA GLU A 569 -3.31 -31.24 21.32
C GLU A 569 -2.35 -30.03 21.38
N ILE A 570 -2.83 -28.88 20.96
CA ILE A 570 -2.09 -27.62 21.04
C ILE A 570 -2.41 -26.93 22.32
N THR A 571 -1.36 -26.69 23.11
CA THR A 571 -1.40 -26.02 24.40
C THR A 571 -0.56 -24.74 24.33
N ASN A 572 -0.65 -23.86 25.34
CA ASN A 572 0.16 -22.66 25.46
C ASN A 572 1.67 -22.95 25.49
N THR A 573 2.08 -24.14 25.94
CA THR A 573 3.49 -24.54 26.07
C THR A 573 4.09 -25.03 24.75
N ASN A 574 3.32 -25.72 23.91
CA ASN A 574 3.81 -26.34 22.68
C ASN A 574 3.50 -25.52 21.41
N VAL A 575 2.71 -24.46 21.50
CA VAL A 575 2.44 -23.54 20.37
C VAL A 575 3.74 -23.00 19.76
N ASN A 576 4.73 -22.72 20.61
CA ASN A 576 6.03 -22.17 20.20
C ASN A 576 6.81 -23.13 19.27
N ASP A 577 6.62 -24.45 19.40
CA ASP A 577 7.25 -25.45 18.53
C ASP A 577 6.72 -25.35 17.08
N TYR A 578 5.46 -24.90 16.96
CA TYR A 578 4.81 -24.75 15.66
C TYR A 578 4.91 -23.35 15.08
N LEU A 579 4.86 -22.30 15.89
CA LEU A 579 4.87 -20.91 15.41
C LEU A 579 6.22 -20.21 15.56
N GLY A 580 7.14 -20.80 16.34
CA GLY A 580 8.49 -20.25 16.58
C GLY A 580 8.51 -19.21 17.69
N ILE A 581 9.46 -18.29 17.63
CA ILE A 581 9.69 -17.25 18.65
C ILE A 581 8.48 -16.33 18.74
N LEU A 582 8.14 -15.88 19.95
CA LEU A 582 7.07 -14.91 20.20
C LEU A 582 7.31 -13.63 19.40
N LYS A 583 6.32 -13.25 18.58
CA LYS A 583 6.39 -12.03 17.77
C LYS A 583 6.13 -10.78 18.60
N TYR A 584 5.27 -10.88 19.60
CA TYR A 584 4.86 -9.78 20.47
C TYR A 584 5.03 -10.22 21.93
N ARG A 585 5.70 -9.37 22.71
CA ARG A 585 5.87 -9.57 24.16
C ARG A 585 4.91 -8.65 24.91
N ASP A 586 4.52 -9.04 26.11
CA ASP A 586 3.70 -8.19 26.97
C ASP A 586 4.48 -6.91 27.32
N PHE A 587 3.90 -5.77 27.00
CA PHE A 587 4.59 -4.45 27.04
C PHE A 587 4.69 -3.88 28.46
N LEU A 588 4.03 -4.48 29.46
CA LEU A 588 3.81 -3.85 30.77
C LEU A 588 4.65 -4.38 31.94
N ALA A 589 5.39 -5.46 31.76
CA ALA A 589 6.02 -6.14 32.89
C ALA A 589 7.15 -5.33 33.58
N GLU A 590 7.64 -4.21 33.01
CA GLU A 590 8.81 -3.50 33.54
C GLU A 590 8.70 -1.95 33.55
N LYS A 591 7.49 -1.37 33.48
CA LYS A 591 7.37 0.09 33.45
C LYS A 591 7.48 0.71 34.82
N LYS A 592 8.45 1.60 34.98
CA LYS A 592 8.58 2.55 36.10
C LYS A 592 7.99 3.90 35.70
N ASN A 593 7.55 4.68 36.67
CA ASN A 593 7.22 6.08 36.45
C ASN A 593 8.47 6.85 36.02
N GLU A 594 8.44 7.46 34.84
CA GLU A 594 9.57 8.13 34.25
C GLU A 594 9.26 9.60 33.92
N ILE A 595 10.31 10.43 33.99
CA ILE A 595 10.20 11.84 33.66
C ILE A 595 10.20 12.00 32.13
N GLY A 596 9.22 12.75 31.61
CA GLY A 596 9.14 13.03 30.18
C GLY A 596 8.59 11.89 29.32
N LEU A 597 8.31 10.71 29.89
CA LEU A 597 7.74 9.57 29.18
C LEU A 597 6.24 9.49 29.41
N THR A 598 5.45 9.59 28.34
CA THR A 598 3.98 9.56 28.41
C THR A 598 3.43 8.55 27.42
N THR A 599 2.38 7.86 27.79
CA THR A 599 1.72 6.87 26.95
C THR A 599 0.45 7.44 26.33
N GLY A 600 0.43 7.56 25.02
CA GLY A 600 -0.73 8.00 24.23
C GLY A 600 -1.47 6.86 23.56
N LEU A 601 -2.69 7.14 23.13
CA LEU A 601 -3.53 6.21 22.36
C LEU A 601 -3.75 6.75 20.96
N ALA A 602 -3.41 5.96 19.96
CA ALA A 602 -3.66 6.26 18.56
C ALA A 602 -4.63 5.26 17.93
N TRP A 603 -5.26 5.69 16.87
CA TRP A 603 -6.05 4.84 16.00
C TRP A 603 -5.34 4.70 14.65
N THR A 604 -5.31 3.50 14.12
CA THR A 604 -4.77 3.19 12.80
C THR A 604 -5.77 2.29 12.04
N GLU A 605 -5.57 2.15 10.74
CA GLU A 605 -6.38 1.23 9.91
C GLU A 605 -6.36 -0.23 10.42
N VAL A 606 -5.33 -0.59 11.18
CA VAL A 606 -5.17 -1.94 11.76
C VAL A 606 -5.83 -2.05 13.13
N GLY A 607 -6.30 -0.94 13.70
CA GLY A 607 -6.93 -0.84 15.02
C GLY A 607 -6.26 0.16 15.94
N GLY A 608 -6.62 0.15 17.22
CA GLY A 608 -6.00 0.99 18.22
C GLY A 608 -4.57 0.55 18.54
N GLN A 609 -3.71 1.52 18.77
CA GLN A 609 -2.30 1.35 19.18
C GLN A 609 -1.97 2.24 20.35
N VAL A 610 -0.96 1.84 21.11
CA VAL A 610 -0.36 2.65 22.16
C VAL A 610 0.92 3.27 21.61
N LEU A 611 1.10 4.56 21.83
CA LEU A 611 2.27 5.32 21.41
C LEU A 611 2.97 5.88 22.64
N SER A 612 4.24 5.56 22.81
CA SER A 612 5.09 6.23 23.78
C SER A 612 5.54 7.59 23.23
N THR A 613 5.58 8.61 24.09
CA THR A 613 6.08 9.95 23.76
C THR A 613 7.14 10.31 24.77
N GLU A 614 8.31 10.62 24.31
CA GLU A 614 9.47 10.95 25.11
C GLU A 614 9.82 12.43 24.94
N ALA A 615 9.95 13.17 26.03
CA ALA A 615 10.41 14.56 26.04
C ALA A 615 11.71 14.68 26.84
N MET A 616 12.72 15.27 26.25
CA MET A 616 14.02 15.50 26.87
C MET A 616 14.41 16.98 26.80
N LEU A 617 15.04 17.46 27.86
CA LEU A 617 15.55 18.82 27.94
C LEU A 617 17.05 18.84 27.63
N MET A 618 17.46 19.83 26.88
CA MET A 618 18.84 20.08 26.53
C MET A 618 19.17 21.58 26.75
N HIS A 619 20.41 21.90 27.03
CA HIS A 619 20.84 23.30 26.99
C HIS A 619 20.73 23.84 25.55
N GLY A 620 20.11 25.00 25.37
CA GLY A 620 19.89 25.54 24.04
C GLY A 620 19.34 26.96 24.02
N LYS A 621 18.68 27.31 22.95
CA LYS A 621 18.14 28.66 22.67
C LYS A 621 16.60 28.72 22.56
N GLY A 622 15.93 27.74 23.07
CA GLY A 622 14.44 27.67 23.05
C GLY A 622 13.86 26.93 21.85
N ARG A 623 14.61 26.03 21.24
CA ARG A 623 14.16 25.27 20.09
C ARG A 623 13.30 24.08 20.54
N LEU A 624 12.15 23.90 19.92
CA LEU A 624 11.35 22.67 19.99
C LEU A 624 11.73 21.78 18.80
N THR A 625 12.34 20.64 19.07
CA THR A 625 12.69 19.63 18.05
C THR A 625 11.72 18.46 18.15
N LEU A 626 11.14 18.09 17.03
CA LEU A 626 10.16 17.00 16.93
C LEU A 626 10.72 15.92 16.02
N THR A 627 10.69 14.66 16.47
CA THR A 627 11.17 13.52 15.69
C THR A 627 10.22 12.33 15.81
N GLY A 628 10.26 11.39 14.85
CA GLY A 628 9.41 10.20 14.82
C GLY A 628 8.45 10.14 13.63
N LYS A 629 8.77 10.83 12.51
CA LYS A 629 7.90 10.96 11.32
C LYS A 629 6.50 11.47 11.66
N LEU A 630 6.46 12.56 12.41
CA LEU A 630 5.21 13.23 12.77
C LEU A 630 4.70 14.05 11.59
N GLY A 631 3.43 13.86 11.22
CA GLY A 631 2.74 14.71 10.24
C GLY A 631 2.46 16.11 10.77
N ASP A 632 2.00 16.99 9.90
CA ASP A 632 1.86 18.42 10.18
C ASP A 632 0.90 18.69 11.35
N VAL A 633 -0.23 17.99 11.40
CA VAL A 633 -1.24 18.16 12.47
C VAL A 633 -0.66 17.77 13.84
N MET A 634 0.13 16.73 13.89
CA MET A 634 0.77 16.28 15.13
C MET A 634 1.89 17.24 15.57
N GLN A 635 2.62 17.83 14.63
CA GLN A 635 3.62 18.86 14.90
C GLN A 635 2.94 20.16 15.43
N GLU A 636 1.83 20.58 14.84
CA GLU A 636 1.03 21.71 15.33
C GLU A 636 0.50 21.45 16.75
N SER A 637 0.06 20.22 17.04
CA SER A 637 -0.37 19.82 18.39
C SER A 637 0.74 19.96 19.42
N ALA A 638 1.97 19.58 19.06
CA ALA A 638 3.13 19.76 19.94
C ALA A 638 3.47 21.24 20.17
N GLN A 639 3.35 22.07 19.13
CA GLN A 639 3.53 23.51 19.22
C GLN A 639 2.44 24.19 20.08
N ALA A 640 1.19 23.73 19.95
CA ALA A 640 0.08 24.19 20.78
C ALA A 640 0.31 23.82 22.25
N GLY A 641 0.74 22.60 22.54
CA GLY A 641 1.14 22.16 23.89
C GLY A 641 2.26 23.00 24.48
N MET A 642 3.31 23.28 23.71
CA MET A 642 4.40 24.16 24.13
C MET A 642 3.94 25.61 24.40
N SER A 643 3.05 26.13 23.56
CA SER A 643 2.46 27.47 23.75
C SER A 643 1.60 27.54 25.01
N TYR A 644 0.82 26.51 25.30
CA TYR A 644 0.08 26.36 26.54
C TYR A 644 1.02 26.40 27.76
N VAL A 645 2.10 25.63 27.75
CA VAL A 645 3.10 25.61 28.84
C VAL A 645 3.73 26.99 29.02
N ARG A 646 4.15 27.65 27.95
CA ARG A 646 4.77 28.97 27.97
C ARG A 646 3.81 30.06 28.52
N SER A 647 2.53 29.94 28.23
CA SER A 647 1.52 30.89 28.75
C SER A 647 1.26 30.75 30.25
N ARG A 648 1.58 29.60 30.85
CA ARG A 648 1.26 29.23 32.23
C ARG A 648 2.49 28.91 33.10
N THR A 649 3.65 29.46 32.76
CA THR A 649 4.92 29.22 33.48
C THR A 649 4.80 29.37 34.99
N HIS A 650 4.03 30.33 35.46
CA HIS A 650 3.80 30.61 36.89
C HIS A 650 3.11 29.44 37.63
N LEU A 651 2.25 28.67 36.94
CA LEU A 651 1.57 27.50 37.51
C LEU A 651 2.50 26.29 37.61
N PHE A 652 3.50 26.24 36.74
CA PHE A 652 4.47 25.14 36.71
C PHE A 652 5.74 25.42 37.53
N GLY A 653 5.80 26.59 38.23
CA GLY A 653 7.01 26.95 38.93
C GLY A 653 8.22 27.25 38.06
N LEU A 654 7.99 27.52 36.76
CA LEU A 654 9.07 27.75 35.82
C LEU A 654 9.43 29.23 35.69
N PRO A 655 10.71 29.60 35.47
CA PRO A 655 11.12 30.95 35.15
C PRO A 655 10.38 31.45 33.89
N LYS A 656 10.05 32.77 33.82
CA LYS A 656 9.35 33.33 32.65
C LYS A 656 10.11 33.19 31.34
N ASP A 657 11.42 33.06 31.41
CA ASP A 657 12.33 32.96 30.26
C ASP A 657 13.00 31.58 30.11
N PHE A 658 12.46 30.54 30.79
CA PHE A 658 13.01 29.17 30.73
C PHE A 658 13.31 28.71 29.31
N TYR A 659 12.41 29.10 28.38
CA TYR A 659 12.53 28.71 26.96
C TYR A 659 13.75 29.31 26.26
N ARG A 660 14.44 30.32 26.83
CA ARG A 660 15.63 30.95 26.23
C ARG A 660 16.90 30.13 26.46
N HIS A 661 16.89 29.23 27.43
CA HIS A 661 18.06 28.50 27.88
C HIS A 661 17.94 26.98 27.72
N LEU A 662 16.75 26.51 27.31
CA LEU A 662 16.48 25.07 27.20
C LEU A 662 15.89 24.78 25.83
N ASP A 663 16.49 23.84 25.12
CA ASP A 663 15.88 23.19 23.97
C ASP A 663 15.10 21.96 24.44
N ILE A 664 13.96 21.72 23.81
CA ILE A 664 13.08 20.59 24.12
C ILE A 664 13.06 19.69 22.90
N HIS A 665 13.42 18.43 23.11
CA HIS A 665 13.32 17.40 22.07
C HIS A 665 12.20 16.43 22.45
N VAL A 666 11.19 16.36 21.60
CA VAL A 666 10.11 15.39 21.73
C VAL A 666 10.27 14.33 20.65
N HIS A 667 10.33 13.09 21.08
CA HIS A 667 10.47 11.94 20.20
C HIS A 667 9.26 10.99 20.37
N VAL A 668 8.70 10.53 19.25
CA VAL A 668 7.71 9.46 19.25
C VAL A 668 8.34 8.27 18.53
N PRO A 669 8.70 7.19 19.25
CA PRO A 669 9.33 5.99 18.69
C PRO A 669 8.56 5.36 17.54
N GLU A 670 9.14 4.33 16.89
CA GLU A 670 8.63 3.66 15.70
C GLU A 670 8.61 4.56 14.44
N GLY A 671 9.75 5.17 14.12
CA GLY A 671 9.92 6.07 12.97
C GLY A 671 9.66 5.44 11.59
N ALA A 672 9.45 4.13 11.50
CA ALA A 672 9.07 3.46 10.26
C ALA A 672 7.62 3.77 9.83
N ILE A 673 6.73 4.10 10.80
CA ILE A 673 5.31 4.34 10.56
C ILE A 673 5.05 5.84 10.67
N PRO A 674 4.54 6.51 9.60
CA PRO A 674 4.09 7.89 9.69
C PRO A 674 2.95 8.02 10.69
N LYS A 675 3.00 9.08 11.51
CA LYS A 675 2.01 9.36 12.55
C LYS A 675 1.47 10.76 12.36
N ASP A 676 0.16 10.88 12.24
CA ASP A 676 -0.49 12.18 12.13
C ASP A 676 -1.84 12.20 12.87
N GLY A 677 -2.24 13.36 13.35
CA GLY A 677 -3.52 13.59 13.97
C GLY A 677 -3.46 14.43 15.25
N PRO A 678 -4.54 15.14 15.59
CA PRO A 678 -4.59 16.06 16.72
C PRO A 678 -4.71 15.34 18.07
N SER A 679 -5.08 14.06 18.09
CA SER A 679 -5.43 13.29 19.31
C SER A 679 -4.27 13.01 20.26
N ALA A 680 -3.04 13.29 19.88
CA ALA A 680 -1.85 13.18 20.72
C ALA A 680 -1.54 14.46 21.52
N GLY A 681 -2.35 15.53 21.38
CA GLY A 681 -2.08 16.84 21.96
C GLY A 681 -1.86 16.82 23.47
N ILE A 682 -2.75 16.16 24.23
CA ILE A 682 -2.60 16.07 25.69
C ILE A 682 -1.40 15.21 26.07
N THR A 683 -1.07 14.17 25.30
CA THR A 683 0.08 13.29 25.54
C THR A 683 1.39 14.06 25.36
N LEU A 684 1.53 14.77 24.24
CA LEU A 684 2.71 15.61 23.94
C LEU A 684 2.89 16.72 24.99
N CYS A 685 1.78 17.37 25.37
CA CYS A 685 1.83 18.42 26.41
C CYS A 685 2.23 17.86 27.77
N THR A 686 1.69 16.70 28.17
CA THR A 686 2.03 16.04 29.44
C THR A 686 3.51 15.64 29.48
N SER A 687 4.07 15.10 28.41
CA SER A 687 5.49 14.74 28.35
C SER A 687 6.38 15.98 28.47
N ILE A 688 6.03 17.09 27.80
CA ILE A 688 6.75 18.37 27.92
C ILE A 688 6.70 18.93 29.34
N VAL A 689 5.49 18.94 29.97
CA VAL A 689 5.32 19.42 31.36
C VAL A 689 6.11 18.55 32.33
N SER A 690 6.03 17.22 32.22
CA SER A 690 6.78 16.28 33.06
C SER A 690 8.29 16.53 32.94
N ALA A 691 8.82 16.67 31.73
CA ALA A 691 10.22 16.97 31.50
C ALA A 691 10.63 18.29 32.16
N LEU A 692 9.83 19.35 31.99
CA LEU A 692 10.13 20.69 32.53
C LEU A 692 10.02 20.78 34.05
N THR A 693 9.01 20.10 34.65
CA THR A 693 8.80 20.10 36.10
C THR A 693 9.57 19.02 36.82
N ARG A 694 10.17 18.07 36.04
CA ARG A 694 10.85 16.87 36.56
C ARG A 694 9.97 15.96 37.43
N ILE A 695 8.67 16.02 37.23
CA ILE A 695 7.71 15.15 37.88
C ILE A 695 7.45 13.94 36.99
N PRO A 696 7.66 12.70 37.47
CA PRO A 696 7.41 11.51 36.70
C PRO A 696 5.93 11.38 36.31
N VAL A 697 5.70 10.80 35.12
CA VAL A 697 4.37 10.41 34.68
C VAL A 697 4.07 9.00 35.14
N ARG A 698 2.87 8.74 35.57
CA ARG A 698 2.43 7.40 35.97
C ARG A 698 2.43 6.45 34.79
N CYS A 699 3.11 5.31 34.97
CA CYS A 699 3.25 4.29 33.92
C CYS A 699 1.99 3.48 33.62
N ASP A 700 1.02 3.46 34.57
CA ASP A 700 -0.26 2.74 34.47
C ASP A 700 -1.34 3.52 33.72
N ILE A 701 -1.05 4.75 33.29
CA ILE A 701 -1.98 5.65 32.62
C ILE A 701 -1.68 5.75 31.13
N CYS A 702 -2.71 5.75 30.35
CA CYS A 702 -2.66 6.19 28.94
C CYS A 702 -3.71 7.26 28.67
N MET A 703 -3.47 8.06 27.66
CA MET A 703 -4.31 9.23 27.39
C MET A 703 -4.48 9.52 25.90
N THR A 704 -5.54 10.22 25.57
CA THR A 704 -5.77 10.73 24.21
C THR A 704 -6.71 11.93 24.25
N GLY A 705 -6.41 12.95 23.49
CA GLY A 705 -7.20 14.18 23.41
C GLY A 705 -6.48 15.24 22.61
N GLU A 706 -7.23 16.09 21.94
CA GLU A 706 -6.71 17.28 21.28
C GLU A 706 -6.62 18.43 22.29
N ILE A 707 -5.55 19.21 22.21
CA ILE A 707 -5.32 20.37 23.09
C ILE A 707 -5.48 21.68 22.32
N THR A 708 -6.14 22.64 22.95
CA THR A 708 -6.17 24.02 22.46
C THR A 708 -5.14 24.92 23.15
N LEU A 709 -4.80 26.05 22.58
CA LEU A 709 -3.88 27.03 23.18
C LEU A 709 -4.29 27.50 24.60
N ARG A 710 -5.57 27.40 24.93
CA ARG A 710 -6.11 27.74 26.27
C ARG A 710 -6.12 26.57 27.23
N GLY A 711 -5.70 25.38 26.76
CA GLY A 711 -5.68 24.14 27.56
C GLY A 711 -7.02 23.41 27.61
N LYS A 712 -8.02 23.79 26.79
CA LYS A 712 -9.25 23.00 26.67
C LYS A 712 -8.94 21.69 25.93
N VAL A 713 -9.49 20.58 26.40
CA VAL A 713 -9.37 19.26 25.78
C VAL A 713 -10.58 19.04 24.87
N LEU A 714 -10.33 18.77 23.60
CA LEU A 714 -11.36 18.56 22.57
C LEU A 714 -11.57 17.08 22.28
N PRO A 715 -12.78 16.69 21.82
CA PRO A 715 -13.13 15.32 21.54
C PRO A 715 -12.33 14.73 20.37
N ILE A 716 -12.18 13.41 20.39
CA ILE A 716 -11.40 12.66 19.42
C ILE A 716 -12.19 11.48 18.86
N GLY A 717 -11.75 10.96 17.70
CA GLY A 717 -12.34 9.76 17.12
C GLY A 717 -11.67 8.47 17.54
N GLY A 718 -12.36 7.33 17.28
CA GLY A 718 -11.82 5.98 17.48
C GLY A 718 -11.65 5.60 18.96
N VAL A 719 -12.52 6.09 19.84
CA VAL A 719 -12.46 5.84 21.30
C VAL A 719 -12.54 4.34 21.60
N LYS A 720 -13.42 3.61 20.93
CA LYS A 720 -13.58 2.18 21.14
C LYS A 720 -12.27 1.44 20.85
N GLU A 721 -11.68 1.64 19.71
CA GLU A 721 -10.45 0.97 19.29
C GLU A 721 -9.28 1.34 20.21
N LYS A 722 -9.20 2.59 20.63
CA LYS A 722 -8.17 3.10 21.55
C LYS A 722 -8.29 2.44 22.92
N LEU A 723 -9.50 2.37 23.48
CA LEU A 723 -9.73 1.72 24.78
C LEU A 723 -9.49 0.20 24.72
N LEU A 724 -9.89 -0.46 23.63
CA LEU A 724 -9.59 -1.88 23.43
C LEU A 724 -8.08 -2.14 23.35
N ALA A 725 -7.32 -1.25 22.73
CA ALA A 725 -5.86 -1.34 22.70
C ALA A 725 -5.24 -1.12 24.08
N ALA A 726 -5.71 -0.12 24.81
CA ALA A 726 -5.28 0.14 26.19
C ALA A 726 -5.52 -1.08 27.10
N HIS A 727 -6.73 -1.63 27.05
CA HIS A 727 -7.10 -2.83 27.81
C HIS A 727 -6.23 -4.05 27.46
N ARG A 728 -6.03 -4.31 26.15
CA ARG A 728 -5.21 -5.43 25.65
C ARG A 728 -3.77 -5.35 26.16
N LEU A 729 -3.21 -4.15 26.24
CA LEU A 729 -1.86 -3.91 26.73
C LEU A 729 -1.80 -3.75 28.27
N GLY A 730 -2.93 -3.97 28.98
CA GLY A 730 -3.03 -4.01 30.42
C GLY A 730 -3.10 -2.66 31.11
N PHE A 731 -3.28 -1.54 30.38
CA PHE A 731 -3.57 -0.25 30.99
C PHE A 731 -4.96 -0.29 31.64
N ARG A 732 -5.03 0.14 32.87
CA ARG A 732 -6.29 0.18 33.64
C ARG A 732 -6.85 1.59 33.78
N THR A 733 -6.02 2.61 33.71
CA THR A 733 -6.41 4.00 33.82
C THR A 733 -6.27 4.70 32.48
N VAL A 734 -7.36 5.32 32.02
CA VAL A 734 -7.39 6.05 30.73
C VAL A 734 -7.95 7.44 30.93
N ILE A 735 -7.31 8.43 30.33
CA ILE A 735 -7.78 9.81 30.32
C ILE A 735 -8.38 10.11 28.95
N LEU A 736 -9.65 10.56 28.93
CA LEU A 736 -10.41 10.89 27.73
C LEU A 736 -11.04 12.29 27.85
N PRO A 737 -11.29 12.97 26.71
CA PRO A 737 -12.09 14.19 26.71
C PRO A 737 -13.52 13.95 27.20
N LYS A 738 -14.11 14.87 27.93
CA LYS A 738 -15.48 14.75 28.47
C LYS A 738 -16.53 14.57 27.39
N ASP A 739 -16.39 15.24 26.25
CA ASP A 739 -17.32 15.14 25.13
C ASP A 739 -17.36 13.72 24.50
N ASN A 740 -16.39 12.85 24.84
CA ASN A 740 -16.35 11.44 24.42
C ASN A 740 -17.02 10.48 25.41
N GLU A 741 -17.65 10.97 26.49
CA GLU A 741 -18.40 10.12 27.45
C GLU A 741 -19.50 9.31 26.74
N LYS A 742 -20.15 9.88 25.75
CA LYS A 742 -21.16 9.22 24.91
C LYS A 742 -20.64 7.97 24.19
N ASP A 743 -19.35 7.96 23.86
CA ASP A 743 -18.73 6.86 23.10
C ASP A 743 -18.47 5.60 23.98
N LEU A 744 -18.55 5.73 25.31
CA LEU A 744 -18.51 4.58 26.22
C LEU A 744 -19.64 3.58 25.97
N ALA A 745 -20.80 4.03 25.50
CA ALA A 745 -21.91 3.15 25.17
C ALA A 745 -21.58 2.09 24.08
N GLU A 746 -20.49 2.31 23.34
CA GLU A 746 -20.03 1.35 22.33
C GLU A 746 -19.06 0.29 22.86
N ILE A 747 -18.61 0.44 24.09
CA ILE A 747 -17.61 -0.44 24.71
C ILE A 747 -18.32 -1.55 25.49
N PRO A 748 -17.87 -2.80 25.36
CA PRO A 748 -18.44 -3.91 26.13
C PRO A 748 -18.40 -3.65 27.63
N PRO A 749 -19.50 -3.94 28.36
CA PRO A 749 -19.60 -3.67 29.82
C PRO A 749 -18.50 -4.34 30.65
N GLU A 750 -18.03 -5.51 30.20
CA GLU A 750 -16.95 -6.26 30.83
C GLU A 750 -15.62 -5.46 30.84
N ILE A 751 -15.32 -4.78 29.75
CA ILE A 751 -14.10 -3.96 29.64
C ILE A 751 -14.27 -2.67 30.42
N GLN A 752 -15.47 -2.06 30.38
CA GLN A 752 -15.76 -0.87 31.17
C GLN A 752 -15.55 -1.11 32.67
N SER A 753 -15.95 -2.27 33.17
CA SER A 753 -15.78 -2.62 34.58
C SER A 753 -14.32 -2.85 35.00
N GLN A 754 -13.42 -3.15 34.05
CA GLN A 754 -12.00 -3.40 34.31
C GLN A 754 -11.11 -2.18 34.13
N MET A 755 -11.66 -1.08 33.61
CA MET A 755 -10.91 0.14 33.31
C MET A 755 -11.47 1.33 34.09
N SER A 756 -10.57 2.16 34.62
CA SER A 756 -10.89 3.45 35.23
C SER A 756 -10.75 4.54 34.18
N VAL A 757 -11.87 5.03 33.67
CA VAL A 757 -11.89 6.08 32.66
C VAL A 757 -12.10 7.44 33.34
N HIS A 758 -11.16 8.37 33.15
CA HIS A 758 -11.23 9.72 33.67
C HIS A 758 -11.57 10.68 32.53
N PHE A 759 -12.69 11.36 32.66
CA PHE A 759 -13.13 12.39 31.72
C PHE A 759 -12.62 13.76 32.15
N VAL A 760 -11.99 14.47 31.22
CA VAL A 760 -11.36 15.76 31.46
C VAL A 760 -11.84 16.82 30.47
N GLU A 761 -11.98 18.05 30.94
CA GLU A 761 -12.31 19.23 30.12
C GLU A 761 -11.06 20.07 29.83
N ASN A 762 -10.08 20.04 30.75
CA ASN A 762 -8.93 20.92 30.72
C ASN A 762 -7.62 20.14 30.93
N MET A 763 -6.55 20.67 30.40
CA MET A 763 -5.22 20.11 30.54
C MET A 763 -4.74 20.08 32.00
N ASP A 764 -5.21 20.98 32.82
CA ASP A 764 -4.88 21.02 34.26
C ASP A 764 -5.35 19.74 34.97
N GLU A 765 -6.57 19.24 34.64
CA GLU A 765 -7.11 17.99 35.13
C GLU A 765 -6.29 16.78 34.66
N VAL A 766 -5.86 16.80 33.37
CA VAL A 766 -4.99 15.76 32.82
C VAL A 766 -3.70 15.65 33.65
N LEU A 767 -3.06 16.77 33.92
CA LEU A 767 -1.80 16.80 34.69
C LEU A 767 -1.97 16.33 36.13
N GLN A 768 -3.09 16.67 36.80
CA GLN A 768 -3.38 16.20 38.15
C GLN A 768 -3.52 14.66 38.23
N ILE A 769 -4.04 14.03 37.17
CA ILE A 769 -4.24 12.59 37.13
C ILE A 769 -2.98 11.87 36.67
N ALA A 770 -2.30 12.43 35.68
CA ALA A 770 -1.19 11.79 34.99
C ALA A 770 0.15 11.87 35.71
N LEU A 771 0.40 12.96 36.46
CA LEU A 771 1.66 13.16 37.18
C LEU A 771 1.63 12.44 38.51
N GLU A 772 2.78 11.90 38.92
CA GLU A 772 2.93 11.17 40.19
C GLU A 772 2.76 12.08 41.41
N HIS A 773 3.19 13.36 41.29
CA HIS A 773 3.05 14.36 42.34
C HIS A 773 2.30 15.60 41.79
N PRO A 774 1.56 16.29 42.67
CA PRO A 774 0.86 17.51 42.24
C PRO A 774 1.87 18.58 41.81
N LEU A 775 1.46 19.40 40.86
CA LEU A 775 2.24 20.57 40.42
C LEU A 775 2.50 21.51 41.61
N PRO A 776 3.65 22.23 41.65
CA PRO A 776 3.96 23.17 42.70
C PRO A 776 2.89 24.24 42.80
N VAL A 777 2.36 24.49 44.03
CA VAL A 777 1.34 25.51 44.24
C VAL A 777 2.02 26.89 44.18
N PRO A 778 1.53 27.83 43.37
CA PRO A 778 2.11 29.18 43.31
C PRO A 778 2.09 29.85 44.69
N GLY A 779 3.24 30.21 45.25
CA GLY A 779 3.40 30.90 46.52
C GLY A 779 3.90 30.09 47.72
N LEU A 780 4.11 28.78 47.60
CA LEU A 780 4.85 27.98 48.55
C LEU A 780 6.35 27.91 48.13
N PRO A 781 7.31 28.07 49.04
CA PRO A 781 8.71 27.90 48.69
C PRO A 781 8.93 26.48 48.16
N PRO A 782 9.83 26.31 47.17
CA PRO A 782 10.14 24.98 46.65
C PRO A 782 10.58 24.08 47.78
N VAL A 783 10.02 22.88 47.84
CA VAL A 783 10.52 21.81 48.72
C VAL A 783 11.99 21.66 48.41
N ALA A 784 12.81 21.81 49.44
CA ALA A 784 14.26 21.97 49.45
C ALA A 784 15.01 21.27 48.29
N ASP A 785 15.89 22.06 47.65
CA ASP A 785 16.94 21.73 46.74
C ASP A 785 17.46 20.28 46.88
N VAL A 786 16.97 19.44 45.95
CA VAL A 786 17.86 18.38 45.46
C VAL A 786 18.67 19.01 44.32
N GLU A 787 19.88 19.52 44.68
CA GLU A 787 20.87 19.93 43.68
C GLU A 787 20.98 18.81 42.61
N PRO A 788 20.92 19.14 41.32
CA PRO A 788 21.16 18.15 40.30
C PRO A 788 22.64 17.73 40.44
N LYS A 789 22.87 16.56 41.00
CA LYS A 789 24.15 15.89 40.82
C LYS A 789 24.26 15.54 39.36
N PHE A 790 24.86 16.44 38.59
CA PHE A 790 25.47 16.07 37.32
C PHE A 790 26.52 15.01 37.63
N VAL A 791 26.28 13.78 37.22
CA VAL A 791 27.29 12.73 37.19
C VAL A 791 28.29 13.15 36.12
N THR A 792 29.33 13.94 36.55
CA THR A 792 30.56 14.09 35.81
C THR A 792 31.48 12.96 36.23
N ASP A 793 31.17 11.75 35.91
CA ASP A 793 32.14 10.67 35.84
C ASP A 793 32.76 10.66 34.44
N VAL A 794 33.59 11.64 34.16
CA VAL A 794 34.73 11.46 33.28
C VAL A 794 35.81 10.89 34.16
N ALA A 795 35.96 9.60 34.22
CA ALA A 795 37.11 8.93 34.78
C ALA A 795 38.35 9.44 34.00
N GLN A 796 39.18 10.20 34.70
CA GLN A 796 40.58 10.34 34.36
C GLN A 796 41.26 8.97 34.56
N ASP A 797 41.39 8.19 33.53
CA ASP A 797 42.41 7.16 33.44
C ASP A 797 43.53 7.74 32.57
N SER A 798 44.42 8.45 33.26
CA SER A 798 45.78 8.63 32.85
C SER A 798 46.62 7.47 33.40
N GLU A 799 47.56 7.03 32.58
CA GLU A 799 48.63 6.08 32.83
C GLU A 799 48.35 4.61 32.52
N LEU A 800 48.75 4.26 31.31
CA LEU A 800 49.63 3.10 31.13
C LEU A 800 50.50 3.30 29.89
N THR A 801 51.73 3.77 30.18
CA THR A 801 52.94 3.53 29.41
C THR A 801 53.23 2.02 29.39
N ASN A 802 53.31 1.43 28.23
CA ASN A 802 54.43 0.72 27.63
C ASN A 802 54.04 0.14 26.29
#